data_a79a9cd0a34ff741026d1743840c63e2
#
_entry.id   a79a9cd0a34ff741026d1743840c63e2
#
_cell.length_a   1.000
_cell.length_b   1.000
_cell.length_c   1.000
_cell.angle_alpha   90.00
_cell.angle_beta   90.00
_cell.angle_gamma   90.00
#
_symmetry.space_group_name_H-M   'P 1'
#
loop_
_entity.id
_entity.type
_entity.pdbx_description
1 polymer ?
#
loop_
_entity_poly.entity_id
_entity_poly.type
_entity_poly.pdbx_seq_one_letter_code
_entity_poly.pdbx_strand_id
1 'polypeptide(L)'
;MSWRLRGLISWAFFILLSACAPEQEKLLQTETSAPQEVPTFVGGQTCISCHTEEATAWGGSDHDLAMQVASDQTVLGDFDNVSFVYNDVASIFFEQDGDFWIRTDGPNGALENYKITHTFGFEPLQQYLVQLPGGHYQSISIAWDTRSAAEGGQRWFHLYPDEKIDHNDPLHWTGTFQNWNTTCAECHSTNLKKNYTLSEDTFETTWSSIDVDCEACHGPGSHHVAAPSDTQLGLKTKNRSWVLNDETGIASRVPELTRHDEVEVCGQCHARRSQFGDEYEPGQALLDAYRPALLSPTLYHSDGQILGEVFVYGSFLQSAMYRAGVSCSDCHDPHSTKLRASGDALCSQCHLVTQFDTYEHHRHSAESTPVGCIDCHMRSETYMVVDPRSDHSFRVPRPDLSVKIGTPNACNDCHQDQTAQWAADQVGSWYPEGRNTRFHYGEAIHAGRTWSESRIPMLSRVIEDNEMPSIVRATAINLLANQIDGQTLDLLIQSLNDREALVQLAALEALQNIPVEMRMQLAQRFLSHPLKAFRMDAGRTLIPLRNELSERRRQDLDAAVDEYIESQRFNSDRGEGLFNLGGTLGQLGRLGDAEETFQIGLKQNPSFIPTYVNLSDLYRSQGRENEAEQLLRMGMELNPNDQALTAALGFSLVRTNKPAEALEMLAQASQLAPEEPYYQYILGVALNSMNEHERGIEVLQKANERFPGNREILIALATIHRDIGATQNALRYARALLTISPSDGTARALLNQLDDGLVAE
;
A
#
# COMPACT_ATOMS: atom_id res chain seq x y z
N MET A 1 23.52 8.33 -68.81
CA MET A 1 23.25 7.18 -69.69
C MET A 1 21.84 6.72 -69.30
N SER A 2 20.78 7.21 -69.96
CA SER A 2 20.16 6.73 -71.21
C SER A 2 19.65 5.28 -71.02
N TRP A 3 18.39 4.93 -71.18
CA TRP A 3 17.37 5.19 -72.20
C TRP A 3 16.06 4.57 -71.70
N ARG A 4 14.84 5.25 -71.76
CA ARG A 4 13.79 5.19 -72.84
C ARG A 4 13.24 3.75 -73.07
N LEU A 5 11.89 3.53 -73.14
CA LEU A 5 10.83 3.95 -74.04
C LEU A 5 9.48 3.29 -73.61
N ARG A 6 8.40 4.03 -73.45
CA ARG A 6 7.21 4.17 -74.37
C ARG A 6 6.40 2.87 -74.64
N GLY A 7 5.08 2.98 -74.44
CA GLY A 7 4.04 2.16 -75.04
C GLY A 7 2.64 2.63 -74.70
N LEU A 8 2.10 3.53 -75.49
CA LEU A 8 0.69 3.92 -75.61
C LEU A 8 -0.08 2.82 -76.30
N ILE A 9 -1.36 2.56 -75.98
CA ILE A 9 -2.45 2.28 -76.90
C ILE A 9 -3.78 2.70 -76.24
N SER A 10 -4.54 3.48 -77.04
CA SER A 10 -5.90 4.02 -76.86
C SER A 10 -6.99 3.09 -77.33
N TRP A 11 -8.24 3.56 -77.07
CA TRP A 11 -9.56 3.24 -77.69
C TRP A 11 -10.40 2.26 -76.86
N ALA A 12 -11.72 2.47 -76.60
CA ALA A 12 -12.76 3.22 -77.31
C ALA A 12 -13.95 3.50 -76.35
N PHE A 13 -14.64 4.58 -76.68
CA PHE A 13 -15.97 5.04 -76.23
C PHE A 13 -17.08 3.95 -76.42
N PHE A 14 -17.97 3.82 -75.41
CA PHE A 14 -19.39 3.50 -75.65
C PHE A 14 -20.26 4.33 -74.66
N ILE A 15 -21.00 5.24 -75.26
CA ILE A 15 -22.07 6.01 -74.62
C ILE A 15 -23.32 5.17 -74.66
N LEU A 16 -23.98 4.93 -73.51
CA LEU A 16 -25.38 4.56 -73.44
C LEU A 16 -26.05 5.44 -72.33
N LEU A 17 -26.90 6.31 -72.87
CA LEU A 17 -27.88 7.09 -72.12
C LEU A 17 -28.97 6.15 -71.59
N SER A 18 -29.28 6.16 -70.29
CA SER A 18 -30.59 5.70 -69.80
C SER A 18 -30.93 6.48 -68.50
N ALA A 19 -31.94 7.30 -68.62
CA ALA A 19 -32.99 7.76 -67.76
C ALA A 19 -32.67 7.95 -66.27
N CYS A 20 -32.78 9.21 -65.87
CA CYS A 20 -32.96 9.65 -64.47
C CYS A 20 -34.26 9.11 -63.86
N ALA A 21 -34.11 8.42 -62.69
CA ALA A 21 -35.13 8.41 -61.65
C ALA A 21 -34.47 9.00 -60.36
N PRO A 22 -35.13 9.83 -59.58
CA PRO A 22 -34.56 10.39 -58.40
C PRO A 22 -34.48 9.29 -57.30
N GLU A 23 -33.28 8.90 -56.94
CA GLU A 23 -32.98 8.15 -55.74
C GLU A 23 -33.26 9.10 -54.54
N GLN A 24 -34.27 8.73 -53.73
CA GLN A 24 -34.49 9.33 -52.43
C GLN A 24 -33.26 9.13 -51.60
N GLU A 25 -32.58 10.22 -51.23
CA GLU A 25 -31.64 10.27 -50.12
C GLU A 25 -32.37 9.77 -48.86
N LYS A 26 -32.08 8.51 -48.49
CA LYS A 26 -32.32 8.04 -47.13
C LYS A 26 -31.40 8.83 -46.23
N LEU A 27 -31.91 9.92 -45.67
CA LEU A 27 -31.35 10.53 -44.48
C LEU A 27 -31.11 9.39 -43.47
N LEU A 28 -29.86 9.05 -43.25
CA LEU A 28 -29.41 8.36 -42.05
C LEU A 28 -29.83 9.26 -40.87
N GLN A 29 -31.02 8.96 -40.32
CA GLN A 29 -31.33 9.37 -38.97
C GLN A 29 -30.26 8.71 -38.09
N THR A 30 -29.26 9.45 -37.73
CA THR A 30 -28.50 9.18 -36.52
C THR A 30 -29.55 9.18 -35.41
N GLU A 31 -29.98 7.98 -35.01
CA GLU A 31 -30.63 7.80 -33.72
C GLU A 31 -29.62 8.37 -32.69
N THR A 32 -29.87 9.60 -32.25
CA THR A 32 -29.30 10.07 -30.98
C THR A 32 -29.87 9.12 -29.96
N SER A 33 -29.07 8.12 -29.57
CA SER A 33 -29.36 7.32 -28.39
C SER A 33 -29.61 8.32 -27.26
N ALA A 34 -30.78 8.25 -26.64
CA ALA A 34 -31.04 8.98 -25.40
C ALA A 34 -29.84 8.73 -24.44
N PRO A 35 -29.42 9.70 -23.67
CA PRO A 35 -28.37 9.47 -22.68
C PRO A 35 -28.77 8.23 -21.88
N GLN A 36 -27.94 7.20 -21.91
CA GLN A 36 -28.18 5.99 -21.11
C GLN A 36 -28.19 6.46 -19.65
N GLU A 37 -29.30 6.31 -18.96
CA GLU A 37 -29.37 6.67 -17.53
C GLU A 37 -28.28 5.89 -16.80
N VAL A 38 -27.54 6.56 -15.91
CA VAL A 38 -26.51 5.92 -15.09
C VAL A 38 -27.21 4.96 -14.13
N PRO A 39 -26.75 3.71 -13.99
CA PRO A 39 -27.38 2.77 -13.05
C PRO A 39 -27.26 3.29 -11.62
N THR A 40 -28.29 3.05 -10.80
CA THR A 40 -28.36 3.47 -9.41
C THR A 40 -28.49 2.27 -8.48
N PHE A 41 -28.04 2.41 -7.25
CA PHE A 41 -28.21 1.42 -6.19
C PHE A 41 -29.69 1.34 -5.79
N VAL A 42 -30.18 0.12 -5.61
CA VAL A 42 -31.60 -0.17 -5.29
C VAL A 42 -31.79 -0.79 -3.90
N GLY A 43 -30.69 -1.14 -3.23
CA GLY A 43 -30.63 -1.82 -1.93
C GLY A 43 -30.84 -3.33 -2.04
N GLY A 44 -30.08 -4.10 -1.24
CA GLY A 44 -30.03 -5.56 -1.28
C GLY A 44 -31.40 -6.22 -1.09
N GLN A 45 -32.32 -5.60 -0.33
CA GLN A 45 -33.69 -6.11 -0.12
C GLN A 45 -34.47 -6.27 -1.44
N THR A 46 -34.15 -5.48 -2.46
CA THR A 46 -34.78 -5.60 -3.79
C THR A 46 -34.39 -6.90 -4.48
N CYS A 47 -33.19 -7.42 -4.23
CA CYS A 47 -32.62 -8.60 -4.85
C CYS A 47 -33.20 -9.91 -4.28
N ILE A 48 -33.53 -9.94 -3.00
CA ILE A 48 -33.93 -11.13 -2.21
C ILE A 48 -35.11 -11.88 -2.82
N SER A 49 -36.08 -11.16 -3.38
CA SER A 49 -37.29 -11.79 -3.93
C SER A 49 -37.04 -12.68 -5.16
N CYS A 50 -35.93 -12.44 -5.91
CA CYS A 50 -35.57 -13.21 -7.08
C CYS A 50 -34.36 -14.15 -6.82
N HIS A 51 -33.45 -13.77 -5.93
CA HIS A 51 -32.21 -14.48 -5.57
C HIS A 51 -32.30 -15.07 -4.16
N THR A 52 -33.32 -15.92 -3.92
CA THR A 52 -33.64 -16.44 -2.57
C THR A 52 -32.59 -17.40 -2.03
N GLU A 53 -31.87 -18.14 -2.88
CA GLU A 53 -30.81 -19.06 -2.45
C GLU A 53 -29.60 -18.27 -1.97
N GLU A 54 -29.12 -17.33 -2.76
CA GLU A 54 -27.98 -16.45 -2.45
C GLU A 54 -28.30 -15.59 -1.21
N ALA A 55 -29.50 -15.03 -1.13
CA ALA A 55 -29.94 -14.25 0.02
C ALA A 55 -30.02 -15.08 1.31
N THR A 56 -30.43 -16.35 1.22
CA THR A 56 -30.43 -17.25 2.38
C THR A 56 -29.03 -17.59 2.84
N ALA A 57 -28.09 -17.74 1.91
CA ALA A 57 -26.69 -17.98 2.23
C ALA A 57 -26.02 -16.74 2.84
N TRP A 58 -26.34 -15.55 2.33
CA TRP A 58 -25.78 -14.27 2.79
C TRP A 58 -26.31 -13.88 4.18
N GLY A 59 -27.57 -14.13 4.48
CA GLY A 59 -28.17 -13.81 5.77
C GLY A 59 -27.45 -14.51 6.94
N GLY A 60 -26.91 -13.73 7.87
CA GLY A 60 -26.09 -14.19 9.00
C GLY A 60 -24.62 -14.49 8.64
N SER A 61 -24.16 -14.09 7.46
CA SER A 61 -22.74 -14.15 7.08
C SER A 61 -21.94 -12.99 7.67
N ASP A 62 -20.59 -13.06 7.59
CA ASP A 62 -19.71 -11.98 8.03
C ASP A 62 -19.97 -10.66 7.28
N HIS A 63 -20.48 -10.72 6.05
CA HIS A 63 -20.85 -9.56 5.25
C HIS A 63 -22.14 -8.92 5.73
N ASP A 64 -23.18 -9.69 6.02
CA ASP A 64 -24.46 -9.21 6.60
C ASP A 64 -24.26 -8.62 7.99
N LEU A 65 -23.38 -9.25 8.80
CA LEU A 65 -23.09 -8.83 10.17
C LEU A 65 -21.92 -7.84 10.28
N ALA A 66 -21.39 -7.35 9.14
CA ALA A 66 -20.26 -6.43 9.11
C ALA A 66 -20.53 -5.16 9.90
N MET A 67 -21.78 -4.62 9.80
CA MET A 67 -22.25 -3.45 10.54
C MET A 67 -23.73 -3.59 10.85
N GLN A 68 -24.13 -3.18 12.06
CA GLN A 68 -25.52 -3.19 12.48
C GLN A 68 -25.86 -1.99 13.37
N VAL A 69 -27.11 -1.55 13.36
CA VAL A 69 -27.60 -0.58 14.35
C VAL A 69 -27.63 -1.26 15.73
N ALA A 70 -27.14 -0.58 16.77
CA ALA A 70 -27.10 -1.12 18.12
C ALA A 70 -28.53 -1.39 18.65
N SER A 71 -28.75 -2.60 19.11
CA SER A 71 -30.05 -3.08 19.69
C SER A 71 -29.79 -4.29 20.57
N ASP A 72 -30.81 -4.71 21.34
CA ASP A 72 -30.76 -5.93 22.17
C ASP A 72 -30.44 -7.21 21.36
N GLN A 73 -30.61 -7.18 20.04
CA GLN A 73 -30.37 -8.32 19.16
C GLN A 73 -28.97 -8.30 18.55
N THR A 74 -28.29 -7.13 18.49
CA THR A 74 -27.06 -6.91 17.76
C THR A 74 -25.88 -6.65 18.67
N VAL A 75 -26.10 -6.17 19.89
CA VAL A 75 -25.05 -5.95 20.91
C VAL A 75 -24.75 -7.26 21.62
N LEU A 76 -23.51 -7.73 21.54
CA LEU A 76 -23.05 -8.97 22.13
C LEU A 76 -22.32 -8.78 23.48
N GLY A 77 -21.79 -7.56 23.71
CA GLY A 77 -21.06 -7.22 24.92
C GLY A 77 -21.94 -7.13 26.17
N ASP A 78 -21.33 -7.28 27.32
CA ASP A 78 -22.00 -7.16 28.62
C ASP A 78 -22.10 -5.68 29.02
N PHE A 79 -23.34 -5.13 28.96
CA PHE A 79 -23.69 -3.77 29.35
C PHE A 79 -24.42 -3.69 30.70
N ASP A 80 -24.38 -4.73 31.55
CA ASP A 80 -25.02 -4.73 32.88
C ASP A 80 -24.13 -4.04 33.93
N ASN A 81 -23.86 -2.74 33.74
CA ASN A 81 -23.02 -1.89 34.62
C ASN A 81 -21.62 -2.45 34.84
N VAL A 82 -21.01 -3.04 33.82
CA VAL A 82 -19.69 -3.65 33.87
C VAL A 82 -18.59 -2.60 33.72
N SER A 83 -17.57 -2.68 34.58
CA SER A 83 -16.39 -1.79 34.55
C SER A 83 -15.20 -2.51 33.93
N PHE A 84 -14.51 -1.81 33.02
CA PHE A 84 -13.24 -2.19 32.45
C PHE A 84 -12.20 -1.08 32.71
N VAL A 85 -11.01 -1.44 33.16
CA VAL A 85 -9.94 -0.47 33.49
C VAL A 85 -8.78 -0.62 32.52
N TYR A 86 -8.39 0.48 31.89
CA TYR A 86 -7.22 0.57 31.04
C TYR A 86 -6.51 1.91 31.29
N ASN A 87 -5.18 1.88 31.48
CA ASN A 87 -4.33 3.07 31.69
C ASN A 87 -4.90 4.06 32.74
N ASP A 88 -5.33 3.51 33.92
CA ASP A 88 -5.96 4.25 35.01
C ASP A 88 -7.35 4.88 34.73
N VAL A 89 -7.90 4.67 33.51
CA VAL A 89 -9.27 5.06 33.14
C VAL A 89 -10.20 3.88 33.39
N ALA A 90 -11.23 4.10 34.19
CA ALA A 90 -12.32 3.14 34.41
C ALA A 90 -13.49 3.46 33.47
N SER A 91 -13.66 2.65 32.42
CA SER A 91 -14.80 2.70 31.53
C SER A 91 -15.95 1.85 32.07
N ILE A 92 -17.17 2.32 31.98
CA ILE A 92 -18.38 1.63 32.47
C ILE A 92 -19.34 1.44 31.30
N PHE A 93 -19.74 0.19 31.05
CA PHE A 93 -20.73 -0.19 30.02
C PHE A 93 -22.07 -0.40 30.71
N PHE A 94 -23.12 0.29 30.24
CA PHE A 94 -24.42 0.25 30.88
C PHE A 94 -25.58 0.50 29.90
N GLU A 95 -26.75 0.05 30.25
CA GLU A 95 -28.02 0.35 29.55
C GLU A 95 -28.76 1.48 30.24
N GLN A 96 -29.35 2.37 29.45
CA GLN A 96 -30.24 3.42 29.93
C GLN A 96 -31.35 3.70 28.90
N ASP A 97 -32.57 3.64 29.33
CA ASP A 97 -33.77 3.95 28.52
C ASP A 97 -33.92 3.07 27.24
N GLY A 98 -33.34 1.86 27.25
CA GLY A 98 -33.30 0.93 26.12
C GLY A 98 -32.18 1.21 25.11
N ASP A 99 -31.23 2.09 25.43
CA ASP A 99 -30.03 2.39 24.66
C ASP A 99 -28.78 1.91 25.39
N PHE A 100 -27.76 1.58 24.63
CA PHE A 100 -26.43 1.16 25.13
C PHE A 100 -25.50 2.35 25.27
N TRP A 101 -24.77 2.43 26.39
CA TRP A 101 -23.91 3.56 26.75
C TRP A 101 -22.57 3.08 27.26
N ILE A 102 -21.55 3.89 27.00
CA ILE A 102 -20.26 3.80 27.67
C ILE A 102 -19.96 5.12 28.36
N ARG A 103 -19.49 5.03 29.60
CA ARG A 103 -18.86 6.15 30.30
C ARG A 103 -17.36 5.97 30.26
N THR A 104 -16.65 6.83 29.57
CA THR A 104 -15.18 6.77 29.41
C THR A 104 -14.62 8.18 29.22
N ASP A 105 -13.29 8.32 29.13
CA ASP A 105 -12.65 9.59 28.84
C ASP A 105 -12.94 10.07 27.41
N GLY A 106 -13.20 11.35 27.30
CA GLY A 106 -13.46 12.04 26.02
C GLY A 106 -12.19 12.72 25.48
N PRO A 107 -12.34 13.55 24.45
CA PRO A 107 -11.21 14.21 23.77
C PRO A 107 -10.43 15.18 24.68
N ASN A 108 -10.94 15.54 25.83
CA ASN A 108 -10.30 16.40 26.83
C ASN A 108 -9.86 15.62 28.09
N GLY A 109 -9.94 14.27 28.08
CA GLY A 109 -9.63 13.39 29.20
C GLY A 109 -10.70 13.36 30.31
N ALA A 110 -11.83 14.07 30.19
CA ALA A 110 -12.90 14.03 31.15
C ALA A 110 -13.79 12.81 30.91
N LEU A 111 -14.27 12.18 32.00
CA LEU A 111 -15.19 11.05 31.93
C LEU A 111 -16.60 11.55 31.57
N GLU A 112 -17.11 11.14 30.42
CA GLU A 112 -18.42 11.50 29.90
C GLU A 112 -19.20 10.24 29.45
N ASN A 113 -20.52 10.37 29.28
CA ASN A 113 -21.35 9.29 28.79
C ASN A 113 -21.54 9.42 27.28
N TYR A 114 -21.26 8.35 26.54
CA TYR A 114 -21.41 8.28 25.10
C TYR A 114 -22.39 7.18 24.72
N LYS A 115 -23.34 7.49 23.84
CA LYS A 115 -24.30 6.53 23.32
C LYS A 115 -23.67 5.69 22.22
N ILE A 116 -23.79 4.38 22.33
CA ILE A 116 -23.46 3.43 21.27
C ILE A 116 -24.54 3.50 20.19
N THR A 117 -24.15 3.73 18.95
CA THR A 117 -25.08 3.86 17.82
C THR A 117 -25.08 2.64 16.92
N HIS A 118 -23.92 2.01 16.73
CA HIS A 118 -23.76 0.83 15.87
C HIS A 118 -22.78 -0.14 16.50
N THR A 119 -22.88 -1.41 16.06
CA THR A 119 -21.89 -2.45 16.25
C THR A 119 -21.20 -2.76 14.92
N PHE A 120 -19.96 -3.24 14.94
CA PHE A 120 -19.31 -3.77 13.74
C PHE A 120 -18.41 -4.95 14.08
N GLY A 121 -18.40 -5.95 13.17
CA GLY A 121 -17.90 -7.27 13.44
C GLY A 121 -18.74 -8.03 14.47
N PHE A 122 -18.61 -9.36 14.52
CA PHE A 122 -19.32 -10.19 15.50
C PHE A 122 -18.50 -11.40 15.96
N GLU A 123 -17.52 -11.84 15.21
CA GLU A 123 -16.59 -12.94 15.55
C GLU A 123 -15.19 -12.67 14.95
N PRO A 124 -14.11 -12.82 15.71
CA PRO A 124 -14.01 -13.19 17.13
C PRO A 124 -14.18 -12.03 18.10
N LEU A 125 -14.43 -10.83 17.59
CA LEU A 125 -14.65 -9.63 18.40
C LEU A 125 -15.74 -8.74 17.82
N GLN A 126 -16.40 -7.98 18.71
CA GLN A 126 -17.32 -6.92 18.33
C GLN A 126 -16.82 -5.57 18.85
N GLN A 127 -16.83 -4.56 17.98
CA GLN A 127 -16.54 -3.18 18.30
C GLN A 127 -17.82 -2.32 18.24
N TYR A 128 -17.71 -1.10 18.77
CA TYR A 128 -18.86 -0.22 18.96
C TYR A 128 -18.55 1.18 18.45
N LEU A 129 -19.55 1.83 17.84
CA LEU A 129 -19.43 3.20 17.36
C LEU A 129 -20.18 4.19 18.26
N VAL A 130 -19.54 5.32 18.46
CA VAL A 130 -20.10 6.53 19.05
C VAL A 130 -20.15 7.63 18.01
N GLN A 131 -21.26 8.34 17.92
CA GLN A 131 -21.38 9.52 17.08
C GLN A 131 -21.02 10.77 17.89
N LEU A 132 -19.96 11.47 17.45
CA LEU A 132 -19.55 12.77 17.96
C LEU A 132 -20.18 13.93 17.13
N PRO A 133 -20.10 15.18 17.62
CA PRO A 133 -20.55 16.35 16.85
C PRO A 133 -19.87 16.42 15.47
N GLY A 134 -20.55 17.03 14.50
CA GLY A 134 -20.04 17.17 13.14
C GLY A 134 -20.16 15.88 12.30
N GLY A 135 -20.91 14.88 12.74
CA GLY A 135 -21.11 13.63 11.99
C GLY A 135 -19.92 12.66 12.06
N HIS A 136 -18.96 12.90 12.95
CA HIS A 136 -17.86 11.98 13.18
C HIS A 136 -18.35 10.72 13.91
N TYR A 137 -18.21 9.57 13.28
CA TYR A 137 -18.36 8.28 13.92
C TYR A 137 -17.01 7.77 14.39
N GLN A 138 -16.88 7.45 15.68
CA GLN A 138 -15.65 6.99 16.30
C GLN A 138 -15.80 5.56 16.80
N SER A 139 -14.82 4.72 16.44
CA SER A 139 -14.71 3.37 16.98
C SER A 139 -14.08 3.40 18.36
N ILE A 140 -14.72 2.77 19.34
CA ILE A 140 -14.14 2.63 20.67
C ILE A 140 -12.99 1.62 20.61
N SER A 141 -11.86 1.96 21.25
CA SER A 141 -10.69 1.06 21.34
C SER A 141 -10.86 -0.09 22.33
N ILE A 142 -12.01 -0.18 23.02
CA ILE A 142 -12.39 -1.29 23.89
C ILE A 142 -13.40 -2.15 23.12
N ALA A 143 -13.09 -3.43 22.92
CA ALA A 143 -13.89 -4.38 22.18
C ALA A 143 -14.39 -5.53 23.06
N TRP A 144 -15.43 -6.21 22.62
CA TRP A 144 -15.94 -7.42 23.25
C TRP A 144 -15.38 -8.67 22.55
N ASP A 145 -14.71 -9.53 23.30
CA ASP A 145 -14.24 -10.84 22.84
C ASP A 145 -15.40 -11.82 22.79
N THR A 146 -15.88 -12.12 21.59
CA THR A 146 -17.10 -12.94 21.39
C THR A 146 -16.82 -14.44 21.46
N ARG A 147 -15.54 -14.88 21.49
CA ARG A 147 -15.17 -16.28 21.63
C ARG A 147 -15.78 -16.86 22.92
N SER A 148 -15.85 -18.18 22.99
CA SER A 148 -16.38 -18.83 24.19
C SER A 148 -15.51 -18.55 25.43
N ALA A 149 -16.11 -18.59 26.61
CA ALA A 149 -15.35 -18.44 27.88
C ALA A 149 -14.29 -19.53 28.06
N ALA A 150 -14.49 -20.73 27.47
CA ALA A 150 -13.52 -21.81 27.48
C ALA A 150 -12.26 -21.49 26.66
N GLU A 151 -12.36 -20.62 25.65
CA GLU A 151 -11.29 -20.11 24.80
C GLU A 151 -10.70 -18.80 25.33
N GLY A 152 -11.15 -18.34 26.52
CA GLY A 152 -10.71 -17.09 27.13
C GLY A 152 -11.46 -15.84 26.66
N GLY A 153 -12.56 -16.02 25.93
CA GLY A 153 -13.46 -14.96 25.47
C GLY A 153 -14.52 -14.56 26.51
N GLN A 154 -15.62 -13.93 26.06
CA GLN A 154 -16.70 -13.37 26.87
C GLN A 154 -16.19 -12.32 27.86
N ARG A 155 -15.40 -11.35 27.35
CA ARG A 155 -14.77 -10.29 28.16
C ARG A 155 -14.56 -9.02 27.35
N TRP A 156 -14.51 -7.91 28.04
CA TRP A 156 -13.99 -6.65 27.51
C TRP A 156 -12.47 -6.69 27.44
N PHE A 157 -11.88 -6.11 26.40
CA PHE A 157 -10.43 -5.96 26.26
C PHE A 157 -10.09 -4.69 25.45
N HIS A 158 -8.90 -4.15 25.64
CA HIS A 158 -8.42 -3.02 24.85
C HIS A 158 -7.63 -3.51 23.65
N LEU A 159 -7.80 -2.88 22.48
CA LEU A 159 -7.14 -3.28 21.23
C LEU A 159 -5.61 -3.11 21.26
N TYR A 160 -5.12 -2.23 22.14
CA TYR A 160 -3.70 -1.94 22.34
C TYR A 160 -3.32 -2.16 23.82
N PRO A 161 -3.32 -3.40 24.33
CA PRO A 161 -3.21 -3.66 25.77
C PRO A 161 -1.83 -3.30 26.35
N ASP A 162 -0.78 -3.33 25.54
CA ASP A 162 0.61 -3.10 25.94
C ASP A 162 1.06 -1.63 25.76
N GLU A 163 0.20 -0.78 25.22
CA GLU A 163 0.48 0.63 24.99
C GLU A 163 -0.13 1.52 26.07
N LYS A 164 0.37 2.74 26.21
CA LYS A 164 -0.20 3.75 27.11
C LYS A 164 -0.80 4.88 26.29
N ILE A 165 -2.03 4.67 25.87
CA ILE A 165 -2.79 5.62 25.05
C ILE A 165 -3.59 6.53 25.98
N ASP A 166 -3.38 7.83 25.91
CA ASP A 166 -4.18 8.84 26.57
C ASP A 166 -4.98 9.68 25.56
N HIS A 167 -5.80 10.61 26.03
CA HIS A 167 -6.69 11.43 25.19
C HIS A 167 -5.98 12.33 24.16
N ASN A 168 -4.66 12.51 24.22
CA ASN A 168 -3.86 13.26 23.26
C ASN A 168 -3.23 12.36 22.20
N ASP A 169 -3.29 11.04 22.38
CA ASP A 169 -2.71 10.08 21.46
C ASP A 169 -3.59 9.93 20.21
N PRO A 170 -3.03 9.94 19.00
CA PRO A 170 -3.79 9.68 17.76
C PRO A 170 -4.51 8.33 17.71
N LEU A 171 -4.05 7.33 18.48
CA LEU A 171 -4.69 6.02 18.63
C LEU A 171 -5.82 6.01 19.67
N HIS A 172 -6.00 7.09 20.45
CA HIS A 172 -7.14 7.21 21.34
C HIS A 172 -8.44 7.08 20.57
N TRP A 173 -9.51 6.54 21.20
CA TRP A 173 -10.77 6.29 20.49
C TRP A 173 -11.40 7.56 19.89
N THR A 174 -11.09 8.76 20.40
CA THR A 174 -11.48 10.04 19.81
C THR A 174 -10.51 10.55 18.75
N GLY A 175 -9.38 9.86 18.56
CA GLY A 175 -8.31 10.23 17.62
C GLY A 175 -8.63 9.89 16.16
N THR A 176 -7.79 10.41 15.28
CA THR A 176 -8.01 10.32 13.83
C THR A 176 -7.95 8.88 13.28
N PHE A 177 -7.19 7.98 13.94
CA PHE A 177 -7.10 6.59 13.48
C PHE A 177 -8.33 5.74 13.85
N GLN A 178 -9.16 6.21 14.75
CA GLN A 178 -10.42 5.55 15.15
C GLN A 178 -11.66 6.17 14.48
N ASN A 179 -11.47 7.12 13.55
CA ASN A 179 -12.57 7.70 12.80
C ASN A 179 -13.12 6.68 11.79
N TRP A 180 -14.33 6.19 12.04
CA TRP A 180 -14.99 5.18 11.21
C TRP A 180 -15.29 5.69 9.80
N ASN A 181 -15.77 6.95 9.64
CA ASN A 181 -16.12 7.52 8.32
C ASN A 181 -14.98 7.38 7.31
N THR A 182 -13.75 7.38 7.80
CA THR A 182 -12.52 7.41 7.00
C THR A 182 -11.83 6.07 6.89
N THR A 183 -11.79 5.29 7.99
CA THR A 183 -10.94 4.11 8.11
C THR A 183 -11.66 2.79 7.91
N CYS A 184 -12.95 2.69 8.31
CA CYS A 184 -13.69 1.44 8.39
C CYS A 184 -14.88 1.39 7.42
N ALA A 185 -15.58 2.52 7.27
CA ALA A 185 -16.89 2.62 6.67
C ALA A 185 -17.01 2.00 5.27
N GLU A 186 -16.02 2.23 4.42
CA GLU A 186 -16.06 1.77 3.03
C GLU A 186 -16.02 0.25 2.90
N CYS A 187 -15.32 -0.44 3.81
CA CYS A 187 -15.23 -1.90 3.81
C CYS A 187 -16.40 -2.56 4.56
N HIS A 188 -17.08 -1.80 5.43
CA HIS A 188 -18.14 -2.29 6.30
C HIS A 188 -19.55 -1.81 5.91
N SER A 189 -19.69 -1.12 4.76
CA SER A 189 -21.00 -0.67 4.24
C SER A 189 -21.01 -0.72 2.71
N THR A 190 -22.19 -0.49 2.11
CA THR A 190 -22.39 -0.52 0.66
C THR A 190 -22.62 0.88 0.12
N ASN A 191 -21.90 1.25 -0.96
CA ASN A 191 -21.98 2.53 -1.65
C ASN A 191 -21.81 3.72 -0.69
N LEU A 192 -20.73 3.69 0.07
CA LEU A 192 -20.40 4.76 1.01
C LEU A 192 -20.09 6.05 0.27
N LYS A 193 -20.66 7.17 0.76
CA LYS A 193 -20.29 8.53 0.41
C LYS A 193 -19.89 9.27 1.67
N LYS A 194 -18.60 9.64 1.81
CA LYS A 194 -18.10 10.32 3.00
C LYS A 194 -18.78 11.67 3.21
N ASN A 195 -18.95 12.42 2.10
CA ASN A 195 -19.49 13.78 2.08
C ASN A 195 -18.82 14.68 3.13
N TYR A 196 -17.50 14.64 3.16
CA TYR A 196 -16.70 15.45 4.09
C TYR A 196 -16.58 16.89 3.62
N THR A 197 -16.83 17.85 4.52
CA THR A 197 -16.70 19.28 4.30
C THR A 197 -15.51 19.82 5.07
N LEU A 198 -14.39 20.08 4.36
CA LEU A 198 -13.13 20.51 4.95
C LEU A 198 -13.23 21.82 5.76
N SER A 199 -13.98 22.82 5.28
CA SER A 199 -14.09 24.14 5.95
C SER A 199 -14.79 24.07 7.32
N GLU A 200 -15.65 23.06 7.52
CA GLU A 200 -16.45 22.89 8.73
C GLU A 200 -15.97 21.73 9.59
N ASP A 201 -15.09 20.89 9.05
CA ASP A 201 -14.66 19.63 9.65
C ASP A 201 -15.85 18.74 10.02
N THR A 202 -16.74 18.51 9.03
CA THR A 202 -17.98 17.75 9.22
C THR A 202 -18.16 16.68 8.17
N PHE A 203 -18.84 15.59 8.56
CA PHE A 203 -19.25 14.51 7.69
C PHE A 203 -20.77 14.46 7.56
N GLU A 204 -21.28 14.34 6.34
CA GLU A 204 -22.65 13.98 6.03
C GLU A 204 -22.69 12.59 5.37
N THR A 205 -22.01 11.63 5.99
CA THR A 205 -21.80 10.28 5.44
C THR A 205 -23.12 9.57 5.18
N THR A 206 -23.25 9.02 3.97
CA THR A 206 -24.41 8.23 3.54
C THR A 206 -23.96 6.89 2.93
N TRP A 207 -24.86 5.92 2.94
CA TRP A 207 -24.69 4.59 2.36
C TRP A 207 -26.01 4.07 1.79
N SER A 208 -25.94 3.10 0.90
CA SER A 208 -27.14 2.40 0.39
C SER A 208 -27.59 1.29 1.34
N SER A 209 -26.65 0.55 1.94
CA SER A 209 -26.85 -0.39 3.06
C SER A 209 -25.75 -0.19 4.09
N ILE A 210 -26.11 -0.37 5.39
CA ILE A 210 -25.13 -0.23 6.49
C ILE A 210 -24.15 -1.39 6.55
N ASP A 211 -24.46 -2.52 5.95
CA ASP A 211 -23.70 -3.74 5.84
C ASP A 211 -23.10 -3.91 4.42
N VAL A 212 -22.38 -5.01 4.19
CA VAL A 212 -21.87 -5.38 2.87
C VAL A 212 -22.90 -6.22 2.15
N ASP A 213 -23.81 -5.57 1.44
CA ASP A 213 -24.90 -6.23 0.72
C ASP A 213 -24.53 -6.67 -0.72
N CYS A 214 -25.55 -7.15 -1.47
CA CYS A 214 -25.39 -7.65 -2.82
C CYS A 214 -24.68 -6.66 -3.75
N GLU A 215 -25.05 -5.38 -3.68
CA GLU A 215 -24.55 -4.35 -4.59
C GLU A 215 -23.10 -3.92 -4.29
N ALA A 216 -22.54 -4.26 -3.12
CA ALA A 216 -21.12 -4.03 -2.81
C ALA A 216 -20.20 -4.84 -3.74
N CYS A 217 -20.66 -6.01 -4.19
CA CYS A 217 -19.91 -6.91 -5.08
C CYS A 217 -20.45 -6.91 -6.51
N HIS A 218 -21.74 -6.70 -6.69
CA HIS A 218 -22.42 -6.80 -7.99
C HIS A 218 -22.62 -5.45 -8.68
N GLY A 219 -22.47 -4.34 -7.94
CA GLY A 219 -22.70 -2.99 -8.47
C GLY A 219 -24.17 -2.58 -8.52
N PRO A 220 -24.47 -1.36 -9.01
CA PRO A 220 -25.80 -0.77 -8.96
C PRO A 220 -26.84 -1.54 -9.80
N GLY A 221 -27.92 -1.98 -9.15
CA GLY A 221 -28.88 -2.95 -9.69
C GLY A 221 -30.04 -2.39 -10.50
N SER A 222 -30.24 -1.07 -10.60
CA SER A 222 -31.46 -0.49 -11.18
C SER A 222 -31.78 -0.98 -12.60
N HIS A 223 -30.78 -1.06 -13.47
CA HIS A 223 -30.97 -1.54 -14.84
C HIS A 223 -31.29 -3.04 -14.91
N HIS A 224 -30.64 -3.83 -14.04
CA HIS A 224 -30.92 -5.27 -13.95
C HIS A 224 -32.34 -5.52 -13.45
N VAL A 225 -32.80 -4.81 -12.43
CA VAL A 225 -34.19 -4.92 -11.91
C VAL A 225 -35.21 -4.54 -12.98
N ALA A 226 -34.92 -3.51 -13.80
CA ALA A 226 -35.81 -3.09 -14.88
C ALA A 226 -35.82 -4.08 -16.07
N ALA A 227 -34.70 -4.75 -16.37
CA ALA A 227 -34.56 -5.68 -17.49
C ALA A 227 -33.64 -6.87 -17.11
N PRO A 228 -34.11 -7.82 -16.28
CA PRO A 228 -33.27 -8.88 -15.70
C PRO A 228 -32.64 -9.82 -16.72
N SER A 229 -33.30 -10.05 -17.86
CA SER A 229 -32.79 -10.93 -18.93
C SER A 229 -31.71 -10.28 -19.79
N ASP A 230 -31.69 -8.96 -19.85
CA ASP A 230 -30.88 -8.19 -20.81
C ASP A 230 -29.66 -7.53 -20.17
N THR A 231 -29.67 -7.42 -18.85
CA THR A 231 -28.62 -6.73 -18.08
C THR A 231 -27.95 -7.68 -17.11
N GLN A 232 -26.68 -7.90 -17.27
CA GLN A 232 -25.87 -8.69 -16.34
C GLN A 232 -25.09 -7.74 -15.42
N LEU A 233 -25.19 -7.96 -14.10
CA LEU A 233 -24.45 -7.19 -13.10
C LEU A 233 -23.07 -7.75 -12.85
N GLY A 234 -22.13 -6.85 -12.56
CA GLY A 234 -20.85 -7.13 -11.88
C GLY A 234 -19.99 -8.22 -12.48
N LEU A 235 -19.56 -9.10 -11.62
CA LEU A 235 -18.63 -10.17 -11.93
C LEU A 235 -19.20 -11.17 -12.92
N LYS A 236 -18.57 -11.25 -14.09
CA LYS A 236 -18.83 -12.32 -15.06
C LYS A 236 -18.10 -13.59 -14.62
N THR A 237 -18.74 -14.39 -13.76
CA THR A 237 -18.22 -15.72 -13.45
C THR A 237 -18.28 -16.59 -14.68
N LYS A 238 -17.15 -16.80 -15.32
CA LYS A 238 -17.04 -17.78 -16.42
C LYS A 238 -17.03 -19.17 -15.81
N ASN A 239 -17.71 -20.11 -16.48
CA ASN A 239 -17.61 -21.53 -16.14
C ASN A 239 -16.13 -21.93 -16.07
N ARG A 240 -15.72 -22.43 -14.92
CA ARG A 240 -14.36 -22.91 -14.67
C ARG A 240 -14.42 -24.35 -14.20
N SER A 241 -13.43 -25.12 -14.57
CA SER A 241 -13.18 -26.45 -14.05
C SER A 241 -11.71 -26.62 -13.69
N TRP A 242 -11.45 -27.49 -12.77
CA TRP A 242 -10.11 -27.85 -12.35
C TRP A 242 -9.81 -29.27 -12.84
N VAL A 243 -8.70 -29.44 -13.57
CA VAL A 243 -8.28 -30.71 -14.12
C VAL A 243 -7.02 -31.16 -13.40
N LEU A 244 -7.12 -32.26 -12.65
CA LEU A 244 -5.99 -32.82 -11.93
C LEU A 244 -4.94 -33.35 -12.90
N ASN A 245 -3.68 -33.01 -12.64
CA ASN A 245 -2.53 -33.58 -13.31
C ASN A 245 -1.93 -34.67 -12.39
N ASP A 246 -2.06 -35.93 -12.79
CA ASP A 246 -1.63 -37.08 -11.98
C ASP A 246 -0.10 -37.12 -11.74
N GLU A 247 0.71 -36.52 -12.61
CA GLU A 247 2.16 -36.47 -12.50
C GLU A 247 2.60 -35.46 -11.43
N THR A 248 2.01 -34.26 -11.44
CA THR A 248 2.33 -33.20 -10.48
C THR A 248 1.49 -33.28 -9.20
N GLY A 249 0.37 -34.00 -9.24
CA GLY A 249 -0.63 -34.05 -8.15
C GLY A 249 -1.38 -32.74 -7.93
N ILE A 250 -1.29 -31.77 -8.86
CA ILE A 250 -1.89 -30.45 -8.74
C ILE A 250 -2.86 -30.22 -9.88
N ALA A 251 -4.03 -29.68 -9.57
CA ALA A 251 -5.03 -29.34 -10.59
C ALA A 251 -4.67 -28.03 -11.32
N SER A 252 -5.00 -27.99 -12.61
CA SER A 252 -4.88 -26.79 -13.46
C SER A 252 -6.26 -26.28 -13.84
N ARG A 253 -6.41 -24.96 -13.93
CA ARG A 253 -7.66 -24.30 -14.31
C ARG A 253 -7.92 -24.41 -15.83
N VAL A 254 -9.18 -24.69 -16.20
CA VAL A 254 -9.64 -24.75 -17.59
C VAL A 254 -10.97 -23.97 -17.72
N PRO A 255 -11.07 -22.98 -18.61
CA PRO A 255 -9.98 -22.36 -19.37
C PRO A 255 -9.00 -21.58 -18.49
N GLU A 256 -7.81 -21.34 -19.00
CA GLU A 256 -6.83 -20.47 -18.33
C GLU A 256 -7.39 -19.07 -18.10
N LEU A 257 -7.08 -18.48 -16.95
CA LEU A 257 -7.57 -17.17 -16.56
C LEU A 257 -6.78 -16.07 -17.29
N THR A 258 -7.48 -15.11 -17.85
CA THR A 258 -6.86 -13.95 -18.54
C THR A 258 -6.90 -12.66 -17.70
N ARG A 259 -7.80 -12.58 -16.71
CA ARG A 259 -7.96 -11.45 -15.78
C ARG A 259 -8.51 -11.97 -14.46
N HIS A 260 -8.05 -11.35 -13.37
CA HIS A 260 -8.44 -11.69 -11.99
C HIS A 260 -9.57 -10.78 -11.47
N ASP A 261 -10.61 -10.56 -12.27
CA ASP A 261 -11.70 -9.60 -11.94
C ASP A 261 -12.32 -9.86 -10.57
N GLU A 262 -12.51 -11.12 -10.18
CA GLU A 262 -13.05 -11.48 -8.85
C GLU A 262 -12.10 -11.08 -7.72
N VAL A 263 -10.80 -11.33 -7.88
CA VAL A 263 -9.79 -10.97 -6.87
C VAL A 263 -9.71 -9.45 -6.72
N GLU A 264 -9.87 -8.69 -7.80
CA GLU A 264 -9.90 -7.22 -7.76
C GLU A 264 -11.15 -6.70 -7.04
N VAL A 265 -12.32 -7.30 -7.26
CA VAL A 265 -13.54 -6.93 -6.53
C VAL A 265 -13.41 -7.22 -5.04
N CYS A 266 -12.88 -8.38 -4.64
CA CYS A 266 -12.58 -8.65 -3.23
C CYS A 266 -11.54 -7.69 -2.68
N GLY A 267 -10.55 -7.31 -3.49
CA GLY A 267 -9.46 -6.38 -3.17
C GLY A 267 -9.93 -4.98 -2.80
N GLN A 268 -11.13 -4.54 -3.19
CA GLN A 268 -11.67 -3.24 -2.78
C GLN A 268 -11.75 -3.10 -1.24
N CYS A 269 -12.04 -4.19 -0.52
CA CYS A 269 -12.10 -4.25 0.94
C CYS A 269 -10.94 -5.06 1.53
N HIS A 270 -10.59 -6.20 0.93
CA HIS A 270 -9.60 -7.13 1.45
C HIS A 270 -8.15 -6.80 1.05
N ALA A 271 -7.83 -5.52 0.75
CA ALA A 271 -6.49 -5.03 0.50
C ALA A 271 -6.10 -3.89 1.46
N ARG A 272 -4.85 -3.89 1.92
CA ARG A 272 -4.26 -2.66 2.46
C ARG A 272 -4.00 -1.71 1.30
N ARG A 273 -4.66 -0.55 1.28
CA ARG A 273 -4.70 0.33 0.12
C ARG A 273 -5.03 1.78 0.49
N SER A 274 -4.76 2.70 -0.44
CA SER A 274 -5.31 4.05 -0.44
C SER A 274 -6.41 4.16 -1.48
N GLN A 275 -7.39 5.03 -1.23
CA GLN A 275 -8.56 5.28 -2.06
C GLN A 275 -8.41 6.61 -2.82
N PHE A 276 -8.87 6.68 -4.08
CA PHE A 276 -8.78 7.88 -4.92
C PHE A 276 -10.07 8.71 -4.93
N GLY A 277 -11.19 8.10 -4.57
CA GLY A 277 -12.53 8.69 -4.59
C GLY A 277 -13.57 7.63 -4.23
N ASP A 278 -14.83 7.98 -4.21
CA ASP A 278 -15.95 7.09 -3.86
C ASP A 278 -16.79 6.65 -5.07
N GLU A 279 -16.18 6.59 -6.26
CA GLU A 279 -16.84 6.28 -7.53
C GLU A 279 -16.52 4.89 -8.07
N TYR A 280 -15.97 3.97 -7.25
CA TYR A 280 -15.67 2.62 -7.70
C TYR A 280 -16.93 1.82 -8.01
N GLU A 281 -16.96 1.18 -9.16
CA GLU A 281 -17.97 0.18 -9.53
C GLU A 281 -17.34 -1.22 -9.63
N PRO A 282 -17.91 -2.23 -8.94
CA PRO A 282 -17.43 -3.60 -9.01
C PRO A 282 -17.29 -4.12 -10.44
N GLY A 283 -16.10 -4.68 -10.76
CA GLY A 283 -15.74 -5.12 -12.11
C GLY A 283 -14.90 -4.13 -12.91
N GLN A 284 -14.72 -2.90 -12.44
CA GLN A 284 -13.67 -2.00 -12.90
C GLN A 284 -12.30 -2.46 -12.38
N ALA A 285 -11.23 -2.00 -13.03
CA ALA A 285 -9.88 -2.30 -12.55
C ALA A 285 -9.63 -1.63 -11.19
N LEU A 286 -9.03 -2.36 -10.25
CA LEU A 286 -8.75 -1.85 -8.90
C LEU A 286 -7.92 -0.56 -8.93
N LEU A 287 -6.96 -0.46 -9.84
CA LEU A 287 -6.10 0.73 -10.02
C LEU A 287 -6.80 1.97 -10.59
N ASP A 288 -8.09 1.91 -10.88
CA ASP A 288 -8.91 3.08 -11.20
C ASP A 288 -9.43 3.82 -9.95
N ALA A 289 -9.55 3.11 -8.84
CA ALA A 289 -10.09 3.67 -7.60
C ALA A 289 -9.15 3.53 -6.40
N TYR A 290 -8.21 2.59 -6.46
CA TYR A 290 -7.35 2.25 -5.32
C TYR A 290 -5.90 2.02 -5.72
N ARG A 291 -5.00 2.29 -4.77
CA ARG A 291 -3.59 1.90 -4.86
C ARG A 291 -3.29 0.89 -3.76
N PRO A 292 -3.09 -0.39 -4.08
CA PRO A 292 -2.65 -1.39 -3.12
C PRO A 292 -1.28 -1.06 -2.55
N ALA A 293 -1.09 -1.34 -1.26
CA ALA A 293 0.22 -1.24 -0.63
C ALA A 293 1.17 -2.32 -1.16
N LEU A 294 2.43 -1.95 -1.36
CA LEU A 294 3.51 -2.88 -1.66
C LEU A 294 3.98 -3.58 -0.37
N LEU A 295 4.97 -4.48 -0.50
CA LEU A 295 5.54 -5.19 0.64
C LEU A 295 6.44 -4.26 1.47
N SER A 296 5.85 -3.29 2.17
CA SER A 296 6.57 -2.34 3.02
C SER A 296 7.07 -2.99 4.31
N PRO A 297 8.13 -2.46 4.97
CA PRO A 297 8.72 -3.06 6.16
C PRO A 297 7.82 -3.05 7.40
N THR A 298 6.79 -2.19 7.45
CA THR A 298 5.80 -2.15 8.54
C THR A 298 4.65 -3.13 8.34
N LEU A 299 4.45 -3.60 7.11
CA LEU A 299 3.35 -4.48 6.74
C LEU A 299 3.78 -5.93 6.52
N TYR A 300 5.00 -6.14 6.03
CA TYR A 300 5.49 -7.48 5.67
C TYR A 300 6.94 -7.69 6.10
N HIS A 301 7.25 -8.91 6.52
CA HIS A 301 8.63 -9.38 6.63
C HIS A 301 9.34 -9.33 5.27
N SER A 302 10.67 -9.40 5.27
CA SER A 302 11.44 -9.29 4.02
C SER A 302 11.11 -10.40 3.02
N ASP A 303 10.75 -11.57 3.48
CA ASP A 303 10.31 -12.68 2.62
C ASP A 303 8.83 -12.59 2.22
N GLY A 304 8.12 -11.54 2.62
CA GLY A 304 6.74 -11.24 2.28
C GLY A 304 5.70 -11.91 3.16
N GLN A 305 6.08 -12.58 4.25
CA GLN A 305 5.11 -13.01 5.28
C GLN A 305 4.47 -11.78 5.93
N ILE A 306 3.21 -11.94 6.38
CA ILE A 306 2.49 -10.87 7.06
C ILE A 306 3.18 -10.48 8.38
N LEU A 307 3.25 -9.17 8.65
CA LEU A 307 3.77 -8.58 9.88
C LEU A 307 2.75 -7.63 10.49
N GLY A 308 2.26 -6.66 9.73
CA GLY A 308 1.19 -5.77 10.12
C GLY A 308 -0.16 -6.23 9.59
N GLU A 309 -1.22 -5.50 9.89
CA GLU A 309 -2.56 -5.79 9.39
C GLU A 309 -2.67 -5.42 7.90
N VAL A 310 -2.61 -6.43 7.04
CA VAL A 310 -2.54 -6.27 5.58
C VAL A 310 -3.77 -6.81 4.86
N PHE A 311 -4.70 -7.43 5.59
CA PHE A 311 -5.79 -8.21 5.01
C PHE A 311 -5.22 -9.38 4.19
N VAL A 312 -5.76 -9.70 3.00
CA VAL A 312 -5.33 -10.91 2.27
C VAL A 312 -4.82 -10.65 0.86
N TYR A 313 -5.21 -9.54 0.22
CA TYR A 313 -4.94 -9.28 -1.20
C TYR A 313 -3.44 -9.30 -1.54
N GLY A 314 -2.63 -8.50 -0.83
CA GLY A 314 -1.19 -8.41 -1.09
C GLY A 314 -0.43 -9.72 -0.80
N SER A 315 -0.90 -10.52 0.16
CA SER A 315 -0.39 -11.86 0.43
C SER A 315 -0.74 -12.80 -0.71
N PHE A 316 -2.01 -12.80 -1.15
CA PHE A 316 -2.49 -13.68 -2.21
C PHE A 316 -1.80 -13.43 -3.56
N LEU A 317 -1.53 -12.17 -3.92
CA LEU A 317 -0.76 -11.80 -5.11
C LEU A 317 0.64 -12.43 -5.15
N GLN A 318 1.23 -12.80 -4.01
CA GLN A 318 2.52 -13.46 -3.94
C GLN A 318 2.44 -14.96 -4.24
N SER A 319 1.25 -15.56 -4.12
CA SER A 319 1.05 -17.00 -4.19
C SER A 319 1.22 -17.59 -5.60
N ALA A 320 1.66 -18.84 -5.66
CA ALA A 320 1.63 -19.61 -6.90
C ALA A 320 0.19 -19.92 -7.35
N MET A 321 -0.75 -20.02 -6.41
CA MET A 321 -2.16 -20.26 -6.70
C MET A 321 -2.81 -19.09 -7.45
N TYR A 322 -2.53 -17.83 -7.04
CA TYR A 322 -2.97 -16.66 -7.79
C TYR A 322 -2.51 -16.73 -9.26
N ARG A 323 -1.22 -17.02 -9.50
CA ARG A 323 -0.68 -17.14 -10.86
C ARG A 323 -1.25 -18.31 -11.64
N ALA A 324 -1.69 -19.37 -10.95
CA ALA A 324 -2.39 -20.51 -11.56
C ALA A 324 -3.87 -20.23 -11.83
N GLY A 325 -4.36 -19.02 -11.51
CA GLY A 325 -5.74 -18.59 -11.78
C GLY A 325 -6.74 -19.01 -10.71
N VAL A 326 -6.30 -19.33 -9.50
CA VAL A 326 -7.17 -19.51 -8.33
C VAL A 326 -7.78 -18.16 -7.95
N SER A 327 -9.06 -18.17 -7.62
CA SER A 327 -9.84 -17.02 -7.14
C SER A 327 -10.34 -17.28 -5.72
N CYS A 328 -10.80 -16.24 -5.04
CA CYS A 328 -11.30 -16.33 -3.67
C CYS A 328 -12.44 -17.35 -3.54
N SER A 329 -13.36 -17.38 -4.52
CA SER A 329 -14.50 -18.29 -4.52
C SER A 329 -14.17 -19.75 -4.89
N ASP A 330 -12.92 -20.08 -5.15
CA ASP A 330 -12.49 -21.50 -5.21
C ASP A 330 -12.38 -22.12 -3.80
N CYS A 331 -12.11 -21.28 -2.78
CA CYS A 331 -12.00 -21.72 -1.38
C CYS A 331 -13.16 -21.26 -0.50
N HIS A 332 -13.65 -20.02 -0.71
CA HIS A 332 -14.75 -19.43 0.04
C HIS A 332 -16.04 -19.44 -0.76
N ASP A 333 -17.18 -19.60 -0.09
CA ASP A 333 -18.46 -19.23 -0.68
C ASP A 333 -18.70 -17.72 -0.45
N PRO A 334 -18.79 -16.87 -1.49
CA PRO A 334 -18.80 -15.42 -1.32
C PRO A 334 -20.10 -14.90 -0.65
N HIS A 335 -21.19 -15.67 -0.69
CA HIS A 335 -22.44 -15.28 -0.07
C HIS A 335 -22.49 -15.65 1.43
N SER A 336 -22.13 -16.89 1.77
CA SER A 336 -22.10 -17.34 3.17
C SER A 336 -20.81 -17.03 3.91
N THR A 337 -19.78 -16.52 3.23
CA THR A 337 -18.40 -16.30 3.68
C THR A 337 -17.65 -17.56 4.15
N LYS A 338 -18.35 -18.69 4.25
CA LYS A 338 -17.81 -19.96 4.74
C LYS A 338 -16.86 -20.61 3.75
N LEU A 339 -15.94 -21.44 4.28
CA LEU A 339 -15.11 -22.30 3.46
C LEU A 339 -15.97 -23.37 2.76
N ARG A 340 -15.66 -23.69 1.50
CA ARG A 340 -16.37 -24.71 0.71
C ARG A 340 -16.17 -26.13 1.21
N ALA A 341 -15.12 -26.37 1.98
CA ALA A 341 -14.86 -27.62 2.67
C ALA A 341 -14.08 -27.35 3.97
N SER A 342 -14.18 -28.23 4.95
CA SER A 342 -13.51 -28.09 6.24
C SER A 342 -12.10 -28.71 6.23
N GLY A 343 -11.16 -28.06 6.90
CA GLY A 343 -9.80 -28.57 7.09
C GLY A 343 -9.09 -28.88 5.77
N ASP A 344 -8.29 -29.91 5.73
CA ASP A 344 -7.47 -30.30 4.58
C ASP A 344 -8.30 -30.77 3.36
N ALA A 345 -9.58 -31.09 3.55
CA ALA A 345 -10.50 -31.38 2.45
C ALA A 345 -10.65 -30.18 1.48
N LEU A 346 -10.43 -28.95 1.97
CA LEU A 346 -10.41 -27.76 1.12
C LEU A 346 -9.23 -27.80 0.12
N CYS A 347 -8.05 -28.14 0.60
CA CYS A 347 -6.83 -28.22 -0.21
C CYS A 347 -6.86 -29.42 -1.18
N SER A 348 -7.44 -30.55 -0.71
CA SER A 348 -7.54 -31.79 -1.49
C SER A 348 -8.43 -31.70 -2.72
N GLN A 349 -9.21 -30.65 -2.87
CA GLN A 349 -9.96 -30.39 -4.12
C GLN A 349 -9.02 -30.19 -5.33
N CYS A 350 -7.81 -29.70 -5.10
CA CYS A 350 -6.83 -29.38 -6.13
C CYS A 350 -5.48 -30.07 -5.91
N HIS A 351 -5.16 -30.52 -4.70
CA HIS A 351 -3.91 -31.19 -4.32
C HIS A 351 -4.15 -32.66 -3.99
N LEU A 352 -3.48 -33.56 -4.70
CA LEU A 352 -3.69 -35.01 -4.56
C LEU A 352 -3.25 -35.50 -3.18
N VAL A 353 -4.20 -36.00 -2.40
CA VAL A 353 -3.98 -36.50 -1.03
C VAL A 353 -2.86 -37.55 -0.96
N THR A 354 -2.82 -38.51 -1.90
CA THR A 354 -1.80 -39.56 -1.96
C THR A 354 -0.38 -39.03 -2.23
N GLN A 355 -0.23 -37.77 -2.57
CA GLN A 355 1.07 -37.13 -2.81
C GLN A 355 1.43 -36.10 -1.74
N PHE A 356 0.45 -35.35 -1.23
CA PHE A 356 0.69 -34.22 -0.34
C PHE A 356 0.28 -34.46 1.11
N ASP A 357 -0.67 -35.34 1.38
CA ASP A 357 -1.03 -35.70 2.75
C ASP A 357 -0.35 -37.04 3.12
N THR A 358 0.97 -37.04 3.13
CA THR A 358 1.81 -38.21 3.38
C THR A 358 2.98 -37.89 4.30
N TYR A 359 3.43 -38.88 5.05
CA TYR A 359 4.63 -38.73 5.89
C TYR A 359 5.86 -38.25 5.10
N GLU A 360 6.00 -38.69 3.87
CA GLU A 360 7.10 -38.29 2.98
C GLU A 360 7.05 -36.79 2.66
N HIS A 361 5.85 -36.18 2.67
CA HIS A 361 5.68 -34.75 2.42
C HIS A 361 5.87 -33.93 3.71
N HIS A 362 5.14 -34.24 4.78
CA HIS A 362 5.12 -33.37 5.97
C HIS A 362 5.99 -33.84 7.13
N ARG A 363 6.49 -35.08 7.11
CA ARG A 363 7.40 -35.70 8.11
C ARG A 363 6.83 -35.81 9.52
N HIS A 364 5.54 -35.68 9.69
CA HIS A 364 4.84 -35.94 10.95
C HIS A 364 4.12 -37.26 10.88
N SER A 365 4.21 -38.07 11.95
CA SER A 365 3.54 -39.38 12.00
C SER A 365 2.06 -39.22 12.34
N ALA A 366 1.23 -40.15 11.91
CA ALA A 366 -0.19 -40.19 12.28
C ALA A 366 -0.45 -40.27 13.80
N GLU A 367 0.56 -40.67 14.58
CA GLU A 367 0.51 -40.78 16.04
C GLU A 367 0.94 -39.48 16.74
N SER A 368 1.50 -38.51 15.98
CA SER A 368 1.85 -37.16 16.49
C SER A 368 0.61 -36.30 16.60
N THR A 369 0.76 -35.08 17.15
CA THR A 369 -0.29 -34.06 17.09
C THR A 369 -0.70 -33.86 15.63
N PRO A 370 -2.00 -33.89 15.31
CA PRO A 370 -2.46 -33.65 13.94
C PRO A 370 -1.94 -32.34 13.40
N VAL A 371 -1.38 -32.34 12.19
CA VAL A 371 -0.84 -31.17 11.51
C VAL A 371 -1.60 -31.04 10.20
N GLY A 372 -2.30 -29.90 10.05
CA GLY A 372 -3.03 -29.57 8.82
C GLY A 372 -2.13 -28.89 7.78
N CYS A 373 -2.58 -28.88 6.54
CA CYS A 373 -1.90 -28.17 5.45
C CYS A 373 -1.64 -26.68 5.80
N ILE A 374 -2.63 -26.04 6.44
CA ILE A 374 -2.57 -24.62 6.81
C ILE A 374 -1.48 -24.32 7.83
N ASP A 375 -1.19 -25.25 8.77
CA ASP A 375 -0.21 -25.01 9.83
C ASP A 375 1.21 -24.78 9.28
N CYS A 376 1.50 -25.35 8.10
CA CYS A 376 2.79 -25.17 7.42
C CYS A 376 2.75 -24.15 6.30
N HIS A 377 1.63 -24.03 5.56
CA HIS A 377 1.54 -23.26 4.33
C HIS A 377 0.83 -21.91 4.50
N MET A 378 0.09 -21.69 5.60
CA MET A 378 -0.68 -20.49 5.89
C MET A 378 -0.47 -20.04 7.34
N ARG A 379 0.79 -19.85 7.75
CA ARG A 379 1.12 -19.40 9.10
C ARG A 379 0.21 -18.24 9.53
N SER A 380 -0.32 -18.28 10.75
CA SER A 380 -1.23 -17.28 11.27
C SER A 380 -0.51 -16.25 12.15
N GLU A 381 -0.95 -14.98 12.04
CA GLU A 381 -0.63 -13.91 12.97
C GLU A 381 -1.91 -13.44 13.67
N THR A 382 -1.80 -13.12 14.96
CA THR A 382 -2.95 -12.65 15.74
C THR A 382 -2.97 -11.11 15.73
N TYR A 383 -4.06 -10.55 15.22
CA TYR A 383 -4.32 -9.12 15.23
C TYR A 383 -5.40 -8.79 16.26
N MET A 384 -5.48 -7.52 16.65
CA MET A 384 -6.52 -7.04 17.57
C MET A 384 -6.66 -7.95 18.80
N VAL A 385 -5.54 -8.51 19.30
CA VAL A 385 -5.44 -9.37 20.49
C VAL A 385 -6.06 -10.77 20.34
N VAL A 386 -7.16 -10.92 19.63
CA VAL A 386 -8.00 -12.13 19.62
C VAL A 386 -8.28 -12.70 18.23
N ASP A 387 -7.85 -12.05 17.17
CA ASP A 387 -8.19 -12.38 15.77
C ASP A 387 -7.00 -13.01 15.02
N PRO A 388 -6.89 -14.36 14.98
CA PRO A 388 -5.84 -15.06 14.26
C PRO A 388 -6.17 -15.07 12.75
N ARG A 389 -5.29 -14.48 11.94
CA ARG A 389 -5.43 -14.43 10.48
C ARG A 389 -4.35 -15.20 9.78
N SER A 390 -4.75 -16.11 8.89
CA SER A 390 -3.85 -16.94 8.10
C SER A 390 -3.23 -16.17 6.92
N ASP A 391 -1.93 -16.37 6.69
CA ASP A 391 -1.21 -15.78 5.54
C ASP A 391 -1.62 -16.44 4.22
N HIS A 392 -2.30 -15.70 3.36
CA HIS A 392 -2.79 -16.16 2.05
C HIS A 392 -1.70 -16.18 0.95
N SER A 393 -0.43 -16.06 1.32
CA SER A 393 0.67 -16.25 0.37
C SER A 393 0.96 -17.73 0.05
N PHE A 394 0.35 -18.66 0.77
CA PHE A 394 0.44 -20.11 0.56
C PHE A 394 1.88 -20.57 0.37
N ARG A 395 2.69 -20.38 1.41
CA ARG A 395 4.14 -20.55 1.32
C ARG A 395 4.59 -21.99 1.42
N VAL A 396 5.69 -22.28 0.74
CA VAL A 396 6.51 -23.42 1.08
C VAL A 396 7.41 -23.01 2.25
N PRO A 397 7.43 -23.73 3.38
CA PRO A 397 8.26 -23.39 4.54
C PRO A 397 9.75 -23.22 4.18
N ARG A 398 10.34 -22.11 4.59
CA ARG A 398 11.73 -21.71 4.30
C ARG A 398 12.47 -21.30 5.59
N PRO A 399 12.68 -22.22 6.55
CA PRO A 399 13.38 -21.90 7.80
C PRO A 399 14.84 -21.47 7.60
N ASP A 400 15.44 -21.78 6.45
CA ASP A 400 16.74 -21.24 6.06
C ASP A 400 16.74 -19.70 5.92
N LEU A 401 15.60 -19.09 5.57
CA LEU A 401 15.44 -17.63 5.54
C LEU A 401 15.38 -17.05 6.96
N SER A 402 14.79 -17.77 7.92
CA SER A 402 14.84 -17.37 9.33
C SER A 402 16.28 -17.23 9.83
N VAL A 403 17.15 -18.16 9.45
CA VAL A 403 18.58 -18.11 9.79
C VAL A 403 19.30 -16.95 9.04
N LYS A 404 19.00 -16.76 7.75
CA LYS A 404 19.71 -15.78 6.90
C LYS A 404 19.26 -14.33 7.12
N ILE A 405 17.95 -14.12 7.27
CA ILE A 405 17.33 -12.79 7.23
C ILE A 405 16.33 -12.51 8.36
N GLY A 406 16.25 -13.42 9.35
CA GLY A 406 15.47 -13.21 10.58
C GLY A 406 13.94 -13.26 10.42
N THR A 407 13.41 -13.86 9.34
CA THR A 407 11.95 -13.98 9.14
C THR A 407 11.39 -15.15 9.94
N PRO A 408 10.10 -15.13 10.32
CA PRO A 408 9.48 -16.25 11.04
C PRO A 408 9.37 -17.49 10.15
N ASN A 409 9.13 -18.66 10.76
CA ASN A 409 8.85 -19.90 10.04
C ASN A 409 7.85 -20.79 10.80
N ALA A 410 7.03 -21.51 10.09
CA ALA A 410 5.96 -22.35 10.62
C ALA A 410 6.46 -23.48 11.55
N CYS A 411 7.70 -23.96 11.39
CA CYS A 411 8.24 -25.02 12.24
C CYS A 411 8.35 -24.57 13.71
N ASN A 412 8.84 -23.35 13.93
CA ASN A 412 9.04 -22.81 15.27
C ASN A 412 7.76 -22.30 15.94
N ASP A 413 6.64 -22.19 15.23
CA ASP A 413 5.35 -21.89 15.86
C ASP A 413 4.90 -23.05 16.78
N CYS A 414 5.22 -24.31 16.41
CA CYS A 414 4.97 -25.48 17.22
C CYS A 414 6.23 -25.97 18.00
N HIS A 415 7.40 -25.98 17.34
CA HIS A 415 8.67 -26.40 17.94
C HIS A 415 9.40 -25.22 18.60
N GLN A 416 8.75 -24.59 19.59
CA GLN A 416 9.24 -23.37 20.27
C GLN A 416 10.51 -23.60 21.10
N ASP A 417 10.81 -24.83 21.47
CA ASP A 417 12.01 -25.25 22.17
C ASP A 417 13.23 -25.43 21.23
N GLN A 418 13.02 -25.38 19.92
CA GLN A 418 14.04 -25.54 18.89
C GLN A 418 14.44 -24.21 18.25
N THR A 419 15.63 -24.18 17.65
CA THR A 419 16.13 -22.98 16.94
C THR A 419 15.71 -22.99 15.48
N ALA A 420 15.72 -21.80 14.83
CA ALA A 420 15.55 -21.69 13.39
C ALA A 420 16.60 -22.52 12.61
N GLN A 421 17.83 -22.64 13.14
CA GLN A 421 18.87 -23.48 12.53
C GLN A 421 18.48 -24.96 12.56
N TRP A 422 17.91 -25.45 13.67
CA TRP A 422 17.39 -26.82 13.73
C TRP A 422 16.33 -27.07 12.65
N ALA A 423 15.36 -26.16 12.50
CA ALA A 423 14.33 -26.27 11.46
C ALA A 423 14.93 -26.27 10.05
N ALA A 424 15.91 -25.41 9.80
CA ALA A 424 16.62 -25.34 8.51
C ALA A 424 17.37 -26.65 8.21
N ASP A 425 18.06 -27.21 9.21
CA ASP A 425 18.78 -28.49 9.08
C ASP A 425 17.83 -29.67 8.81
N GLN A 426 16.66 -29.70 9.48
CA GLN A 426 15.64 -30.73 9.22
C GLN A 426 15.14 -30.66 7.78
N VAL A 427 14.65 -29.49 7.34
CA VAL A 427 14.15 -29.29 5.97
C VAL A 427 15.26 -29.56 4.94
N GLY A 428 16.50 -29.15 5.22
CA GLY A 428 17.67 -29.41 4.36
C GLY A 428 17.97 -30.91 4.22
N SER A 429 17.81 -31.68 5.31
CA SER A 429 18.01 -33.13 5.30
C SER A 429 16.90 -33.86 4.53
N TRP A 430 15.66 -33.38 4.63
CA TRP A 430 14.50 -34.00 3.97
C TRP A 430 14.47 -33.71 2.47
N TYR A 431 14.91 -32.51 2.08
CA TYR A 431 14.87 -32.01 0.72
C TYR A 431 16.23 -31.42 0.28
N PRO A 432 17.27 -32.24 0.13
CA PRO A 432 18.64 -31.77 -0.13
C PRO A 432 18.80 -31.01 -1.46
N GLU A 433 17.94 -31.28 -2.44
CA GLU A 433 17.85 -30.55 -3.71
C GLU A 433 16.63 -29.59 -3.74
N GLY A 434 16.04 -29.34 -2.60
CA GLY A 434 14.82 -28.56 -2.44
C GLY A 434 14.98 -27.07 -2.63
N ARG A 435 13.88 -26.34 -2.39
CA ARG A 435 13.81 -24.87 -2.58
C ARG A 435 14.72 -24.11 -1.61
N ASN A 436 15.05 -24.67 -0.45
CA ASN A 436 15.97 -24.10 0.54
C ASN A 436 17.40 -23.86 -0.01
N THR A 437 17.77 -24.47 -1.14
CA THR A 437 19.06 -24.22 -1.83
C THR A 437 18.94 -23.16 -2.91
N ARG A 438 17.74 -22.67 -3.22
CA ARG A 438 17.49 -21.72 -4.30
C ARG A 438 17.32 -20.29 -3.77
N PHE A 439 17.71 -19.32 -4.58
CA PHE A 439 17.47 -17.91 -4.32
C PHE A 439 15.98 -17.63 -4.02
N HIS A 440 15.72 -16.81 -3.02
CA HIS A 440 14.40 -16.32 -2.69
C HIS A 440 14.38 -14.78 -2.75
N TYR A 441 13.32 -14.19 -3.26
CA TYR A 441 13.19 -12.73 -3.35
C TYR A 441 13.33 -12.03 -1.99
N GLY A 442 13.00 -12.71 -0.89
CA GLY A 442 13.20 -12.19 0.46
C GLY A 442 14.63 -11.81 0.78
N GLU A 443 15.61 -12.52 0.21
CA GLU A 443 17.03 -12.16 0.34
C GLU A 443 17.32 -10.83 -0.35
N ALA A 444 16.72 -10.56 -1.51
CA ALA A 444 16.87 -9.29 -2.24
C ALA A 444 16.16 -8.13 -1.51
N ILE A 445 14.92 -8.34 -1.04
CA ILE A 445 14.17 -7.34 -0.29
C ILE A 445 14.91 -6.97 1.01
N HIS A 446 15.43 -7.98 1.72
CA HIS A 446 16.25 -7.76 2.92
C HIS A 446 17.52 -6.95 2.58
N ALA A 447 18.25 -7.33 1.53
CA ALA A 447 19.42 -6.60 1.09
C ALA A 447 19.11 -5.14 0.72
N GLY A 448 17.94 -4.89 0.11
CA GLY A 448 17.44 -3.56 -0.20
C GLY A 448 17.18 -2.74 1.06
N ARG A 449 16.47 -3.31 2.03
CA ARG A 449 16.10 -2.67 3.30
C ARG A 449 17.29 -2.38 4.21
N THR A 450 18.31 -3.26 4.18
CA THR A 450 19.51 -3.15 5.02
C THR A 450 20.70 -2.46 4.33
N TRP A 451 20.50 -1.91 3.13
CA TRP A 451 21.55 -1.26 2.36
C TRP A 451 22.81 -2.14 2.12
N SER A 452 22.60 -3.44 1.90
CA SER A 452 23.68 -4.37 1.61
C SER A 452 24.45 -3.99 0.34
N GLU A 453 25.75 -4.30 0.27
CA GLU A 453 26.56 -4.13 -0.96
C GLU A 453 25.99 -4.91 -2.17
N SER A 454 25.33 -6.04 -1.92
CA SER A 454 24.70 -6.87 -2.95
C SER A 454 23.27 -6.43 -3.35
N ARG A 455 22.75 -5.34 -2.79
CA ARG A 455 21.34 -4.94 -2.97
C ARG A 455 20.97 -4.72 -4.44
N ILE A 456 21.81 -4.00 -5.19
CA ILE A 456 21.50 -3.67 -6.60
C ILE A 456 21.40 -4.93 -7.45
N PRO A 457 22.41 -5.82 -7.54
CA PRO A 457 22.32 -7.02 -8.35
C PRO A 457 21.21 -7.98 -7.88
N MET A 458 20.92 -8.05 -6.57
CA MET A 458 19.85 -8.91 -6.06
C MET A 458 18.46 -8.37 -6.40
N LEU A 459 18.23 -7.06 -6.24
CA LEU A 459 16.96 -6.42 -6.62
C LEU A 459 16.75 -6.48 -8.14
N SER A 460 17.79 -6.20 -8.94
CA SER A 460 17.73 -6.30 -10.40
C SER A 460 17.33 -7.71 -10.85
N ARG A 461 17.90 -8.75 -10.25
CA ARG A 461 17.52 -10.13 -10.52
C ARG A 461 16.03 -10.39 -10.28
N VAL A 462 15.45 -9.84 -9.20
CA VAL A 462 14.02 -9.98 -8.89
C VAL A 462 13.16 -9.25 -9.92
N ILE A 463 13.57 -8.03 -10.32
CA ILE A 463 12.83 -7.21 -11.29
C ILE A 463 12.80 -7.86 -12.67
N GLU A 464 13.92 -8.42 -13.12
CA GLU A 464 14.08 -9.06 -14.42
C GLU A 464 13.38 -10.42 -14.54
N ASP A 465 13.12 -11.10 -13.43
CA ASP A 465 12.50 -12.41 -13.41
C ASP A 465 10.96 -12.29 -13.50
N ASN A 466 10.43 -12.52 -14.70
CA ASN A 466 8.98 -12.47 -14.97
C ASN A 466 8.16 -13.58 -14.27
N GLU A 467 8.82 -14.57 -13.69
CA GLU A 467 8.14 -15.60 -12.87
C GLU A 467 7.95 -15.15 -11.42
N MET A 468 8.61 -14.05 -11.00
CA MET A 468 8.36 -13.46 -9.70
C MET A 468 7.00 -12.74 -9.66
N PRO A 469 6.29 -12.78 -8.52
CA PRO A 469 5.02 -12.07 -8.35
C PRO A 469 5.15 -10.57 -8.66
N SER A 470 4.14 -10.00 -9.32
CA SER A 470 4.14 -8.58 -9.72
C SER A 470 4.34 -7.62 -8.54
N ILE A 471 3.71 -7.89 -7.38
CA ILE A 471 3.85 -7.09 -6.16
C ILE A 471 5.30 -7.14 -5.61
N VAL A 472 5.97 -8.28 -5.72
CA VAL A 472 7.37 -8.46 -5.30
C VAL A 472 8.30 -7.67 -6.21
N ARG A 473 8.11 -7.75 -7.52
CA ARG A 473 8.87 -6.99 -8.52
C ARG A 473 8.66 -5.49 -8.35
N ALA A 474 7.43 -5.05 -8.13
CA ALA A 474 7.09 -3.65 -7.84
C ALA A 474 7.78 -3.17 -6.55
N THR A 475 7.81 -3.99 -5.49
CA THR A 475 8.53 -3.68 -4.24
C THR A 475 10.04 -3.56 -4.48
N ALA A 476 10.61 -4.44 -5.28
CA ALA A 476 12.04 -4.38 -5.62
C ALA A 476 12.39 -3.10 -6.40
N ILE A 477 11.52 -2.63 -7.32
CA ILE A 477 11.67 -1.34 -8.02
C ILE A 477 11.63 -0.19 -7.02
N ASN A 478 10.67 -0.19 -6.08
CA ASN A 478 10.56 0.86 -5.07
C ASN A 478 11.84 0.96 -4.20
N LEU A 479 12.40 -0.16 -3.78
CA LEU A 479 13.67 -0.21 -3.04
C LEU A 479 14.86 0.24 -3.90
N LEU A 480 14.86 -0.07 -5.20
CA LEU A 480 15.92 0.32 -6.15
C LEU A 480 15.88 1.83 -6.43
N ALA A 481 14.69 2.44 -6.41
CA ALA A 481 14.48 3.86 -6.70
C ALA A 481 15.26 4.82 -5.78
N ASN A 482 15.71 4.34 -4.62
CA ASN A 482 16.56 5.10 -3.70
C ASN A 482 18.00 5.30 -4.20
N GLN A 483 18.41 4.58 -5.26
CA GLN A 483 19.74 4.72 -5.86
C GLN A 483 19.69 4.36 -7.35
N ILE A 484 19.52 5.38 -8.19
CA ILE A 484 19.43 5.21 -9.64
C ILE A 484 20.77 5.59 -10.28
N ASP A 485 21.35 4.66 -11.01
CA ASP A 485 22.52 4.85 -11.88
C ASP A 485 22.20 4.44 -13.33
N GLY A 486 23.19 4.42 -14.23
CA GLY A 486 22.93 4.08 -15.63
C GLY A 486 22.30 2.70 -15.84
N GLN A 487 22.73 1.68 -15.09
CA GLN A 487 22.22 0.31 -15.23
C GLN A 487 20.80 0.19 -14.63
N THR A 488 20.59 0.76 -13.45
CA THR A 488 19.28 0.73 -12.77
C THR A 488 18.25 1.59 -13.50
N LEU A 489 18.68 2.67 -14.16
CA LEU A 489 17.81 3.47 -15.03
C LEU A 489 17.31 2.67 -16.23
N ASP A 490 18.17 1.90 -16.91
CA ASP A 490 17.77 1.05 -18.04
C ASP A 490 16.72 0.02 -17.59
N LEU A 491 16.88 -0.55 -16.41
CA LEU A 491 15.94 -1.48 -15.82
C LEU A 491 14.58 -0.81 -15.51
N LEU A 492 14.57 0.42 -14.98
CA LEU A 492 13.35 1.20 -14.78
C LEU A 492 12.65 1.48 -16.11
N ILE A 493 13.40 1.87 -17.15
CA ILE A 493 12.83 2.11 -18.50
C ILE A 493 12.19 0.84 -19.07
N GLN A 494 12.80 -0.32 -18.87
CA GLN A 494 12.21 -1.61 -19.25
C GLN A 494 10.92 -1.89 -18.47
N SER A 495 10.93 -1.66 -17.16
CA SER A 495 9.80 -1.87 -16.25
C SER A 495 8.60 -0.98 -16.57
N LEU A 496 8.81 0.21 -17.16
CA LEU A 496 7.72 1.04 -17.69
C LEU A 496 6.93 0.38 -18.85
N ASN A 497 7.46 -0.68 -19.44
CA ASN A 497 6.82 -1.45 -20.54
C ASN A 497 6.45 -2.88 -20.09
N ASP A 498 6.46 -3.15 -18.79
CA ASP A 498 6.09 -4.45 -18.26
C ASP A 498 4.62 -4.79 -18.57
N ARG A 499 4.28 -6.08 -18.60
CA ARG A 499 2.91 -6.52 -18.78
C ARG A 499 2.04 -6.33 -17.52
N GLU A 500 2.68 -6.28 -16.35
CA GLU A 500 2.03 -6.19 -15.05
C GLU A 500 1.87 -4.71 -14.62
N ALA A 501 0.64 -4.29 -14.41
CA ALA A 501 0.32 -2.89 -14.09
C ALA A 501 1.02 -2.39 -12.81
N LEU A 502 1.13 -3.22 -11.77
CA LEU A 502 1.83 -2.85 -10.53
C LEU A 502 3.33 -2.57 -10.77
N VAL A 503 3.97 -3.34 -11.65
CA VAL A 503 5.39 -3.16 -12.01
C VAL A 503 5.58 -1.85 -12.80
N GLN A 504 4.70 -1.60 -13.79
CA GLN A 504 4.71 -0.33 -14.53
C GLN A 504 4.50 0.87 -13.61
N LEU A 505 3.53 0.78 -12.68
CA LEU A 505 3.17 1.86 -11.77
C LEU A 505 4.34 2.18 -10.82
N ALA A 506 4.99 1.16 -10.25
CA ALA A 506 6.16 1.34 -9.41
C ALA A 506 7.34 1.99 -10.19
N ALA A 507 7.53 1.60 -11.45
CA ALA A 507 8.55 2.21 -12.31
C ALA A 507 8.22 3.67 -12.64
N LEU A 508 6.95 4.01 -12.88
CA LEU A 508 6.50 5.38 -13.11
C LEU A 508 6.71 6.26 -11.88
N GLU A 509 6.39 5.76 -10.70
CA GLU A 509 6.63 6.44 -9.42
C GLU A 509 8.13 6.70 -9.19
N ALA A 510 8.98 5.71 -9.48
CA ALA A 510 10.43 5.83 -9.36
C ALA A 510 11.05 6.93 -10.23
N LEU A 511 10.37 7.36 -11.31
CA LEU A 511 10.84 8.48 -12.15
C LEU A 511 10.94 9.82 -11.40
N GLN A 512 10.29 9.95 -10.23
CA GLN A 512 10.45 11.15 -9.40
C GLN A 512 11.88 11.30 -8.86
N ASN A 513 12.66 10.23 -8.83
CA ASN A 513 14.04 10.20 -8.33
C ASN A 513 15.10 10.35 -9.44
N ILE A 514 14.71 10.50 -10.71
CA ILE A 514 15.63 10.78 -11.81
C ILE A 514 15.65 12.29 -12.16
N PRO A 515 16.70 12.77 -12.86
CA PRO A 515 16.76 14.14 -13.33
C PRO A 515 15.50 14.55 -14.08
N VAL A 516 15.00 15.76 -13.80
CA VAL A 516 13.70 16.25 -14.29
C VAL A 516 13.62 16.25 -15.82
N GLU A 517 14.73 16.53 -16.50
CA GLU A 517 14.83 16.58 -17.97
C GLU A 517 14.52 15.24 -18.65
N MET A 518 14.77 14.13 -17.95
CA MET A 518 14.53 12.78 -18.47
C MET A 518 13.06 12.34 -18.27
N ARG A 519 12.37 12.91 -17.29
CA ARG A 519 11.01 12.51 -16.91
C ARG A 519 10.01 12.70 -18.03
N MET A 520 10.14 13.79 -18.80
CA MET A 520 9.21 14.13 -19.88
C MET A 520 9.07 13.01 -20.90
N GLN A 521 10.20 12.48 -21.39
CA GLN A 521 10.20 11.46 -22.44
C GLN A 521 9.57 10.14 -21.95
N LEU A 522 9.74 9.83 -20.68
CA LEU A 522 9.35 8.57 -20.07
C LEU A 522 7.89 8.58 -19.57
N ALA A 523 7.46 9.67 -18.92
CA ALA A 523 6.17 9.74 -18.24
C ALA A 523 5.01 10.29 -19.08
N GLN A 524 5.26 11.14 -20.11
CA GLN A 524 4.18 11.85 -20.82
C GLN A 524 3.14 10.95 -21.50
N ARG A 525 3.50 9.71 -21.85
CA ARG A 525 2.57 8.74 -22.46
C ARG A 525 1.49 8.26 -21.50
N PHE A 526 1.76 8.32 -20.20
CA PHE A 526 0.84 7.88 -19.15
C PHE A 526 -0.19 8.94 -18.77
N LEU A 527 -0.06 10.20 -19.23
CA LEU A 527 -1.07 11.25 -19.00
C LEU A 527 -2.45 10.89 -19.58
N SER A 528 -2.51 10.04 -20.59
CA SER A 528 -3.76 9.58 -21.22
C SER A 528 -3.96 8.07 -21.00
N HIS A 529 -3.37 7.50 -19.96
CA HIS A 529 -3.51 6.06 -19.64
C HIS A 529 -4.96 5.74 -19.22
N PRO A 530 -5.53 4.57 -19.59
CA PRO A 530 -6.89 4.23 -19.18
C PRO A 530 -7.08 4.19 -17.65
N LEU A 531 -6.08 3.74 -16.89
CA LEU A 531 -6.15 3.64 -15.44
C LEU A 531 -5.77 4.96 -14.74
N LYS A 532 -6.61 5.41 -13.79
CA LYS A 532 -6.49 6.67 -13.04
C LYS A 532 -5.16 6.76 -12.26
N ALA A 533 -4.72 5.66 -11.62
CA ALA A 533 -3.45 5.64 -10.89
C ALA A 533 -2.26 6.10 -11.75
N PHE A 534 -2.20 5.67 -13.01
CA PHE A 534 -1.12 6.06 -13.93
C PHE A 534 -1.20 7.52 -14.35
N ARG A 535 -2.41 8.03 -14.63
CA ARG A 535 -2.59 9.44 -15.00
C ARG A 535 -2.16 10.35 -13.85
N MET A 536 -2.60 10.05 -12.63
CA MET A 536 -2.23 10.82 -11.44
C MET A 536 -0.72 10.82 -11.17
N ASP A 537 -0.04 9.67 -11.28
CA ASP A 537 1.41 9.59 -11.07
C ASP A 537 2.20 10.31 -12.16
N ALA A 538 1.77 10.18 -13.43
CA ALA A 538 2.36 10.93 -14.53
C ALA A 538 2.14 12.46 -14.34
N GLY A 539 0.96 12.86 -13.88
CA GLY A 539 0.63 14.24 -13.53
C GLY A 539 1.62 14.81 -12.51
N ARG A 540 1.75 14.14 -11.35
CA ARG A 540 2.71 14.55 -10.29
C ARG A 540 4.14 14.63 -10.79
N THR A 541 4.58 13.63 -11.55
CA THR A 541 5.96 13.54 -12.06
C THR A 541 6.30 14.68 -13.01
N LEU A 542 5.32 15.20 -13.75
CA LEU A 542 5.52 16.18 -14.82
C LEU A 542 5.12 17.62 -14.46
N ILE A 543 4.56 17.89 -13.28
CA ILE A 543 4.26 19.27 -12.82
C ILE A 543 5.44 20.23 -13.04
N PRO A 544 6.70 19.89 -12.64
CA PRO A 544 7.84 20.81 -12.82
C PRO A 544 8.14 21.18 -14.29
N LEU A 545 7.69 20.34 -15.22
CA LEU A 545 7.93 20.48 -16.67
C LEU A 545 6.73 21.05 -17.43
N ARG A 546 5.67 21.48 -16.74
CA ARG A 546 4.42 21.95 -17.32
C ARG A 546 4.64 22.98 -18.44
N ASN A 547 5.56 23.91 -18.27
CA ASN A 547 5.84 24.98 -19.23
C ASN A 547 6.63 24.52 -20.47
N GLU A 548 7.24 23.34 -20.42
CA GLU A 548 8.02 22.76 -21.52
C GLU A 548 7.16 21.87 -22.43
N LEU A 549 5.95 21.51 -21.98
CA LEU A 549 5.02 20.67 -22.73
C LEU A 549 4.34 21.44 -23.88
N SER A 550 4.04 20.71 -24.96
CA SER A 550 3.15 21.21 -26.01
C SER A 550 1.75 21.49 -25.44
N GLU A 551 0.96 22.38 -26.10
CA GLU A 551 -0.37 22.78 -25.63
C GLU A 551 -1.28 21.55 -25.36
N ARG A 552 -1.32 20.57 -26.27
CA ARG A 552 -2.11 19.36 -26.09
C ARG A 552 -1.66 18.55 -24.85
N ARG A 553 -0.33 18.37 -24.69
CA ARG A 553 0.22 17.61 -23.55
C ARG A 553 0.04 18.35 -22.23
N ARG A 554 0.00 19.69 -22.29
CA ARG A 554 -0.30 20.51 -21.11
C ARG A 554 -1.75 20.33 -20.67
N GLN A 555 -2.70 20.24 -21.61
CA GLN A 555 -4.10 19.92 -21.31
C GLN A 555 -4.24 18.54 -20.70
N ASP A 556 -3.57 17.52 -21.27
CA ASP A 556 -3.53 16.16 -20.71
C ASP A 556 -2.93 16.17 -19.28
N LEU A 557 -1.86 16.96 -19.07
CA LEU A 557 -1.23 17.11 -17.74
C LEU A 557 -2.17 17.78 -16.74
N ASP A 558 -2.78 18.90 -17.13
CA ASP A 558 -3.69 19.63 -16.25
C ASP A 558 -4.86 18.76 -15.82
N ALA A 559 -5.45 17.98 -16.74
CA ALA A 559 -6.51 17.01 -16.41
C ALA A 559 -6.02 15.92 -15.42
N ALA A 560 -4.83 15.36 -15.63
CA ALA A 560 -4.26 14.34 -14.74
C ALA A 560 -3.92 14.90 -13.33
N VAL A 561 -3.48 16.16 -13.27
CA VAL A 561 -3.22 16.87 -12.02
C VAL A 561 -4.53 17.20 -11.29
N ASP A 562 -5.58 17.59 -12.02
CA ASP A 562 -6.91 17.83 -11.45
C ASP A 562 -7.47 16.54 -10.84
N GLU A 563 -7.36 15.37 -11.51
CA GLU A 563 -7.71 14.06 -10.93
C GLU A 563 -6.95 13.78 -9.62
N TYR A 564 -5.66 14.11 -9.57
CA TYR A 564 -4.87 13.95 -8.35
C TYR A 564 -5.31 14.91 -7.24
N ILE A 565 -5.56 16.17 -7.56
CA ILE A 565 -6.05 17.18 -6.61
C ILE A 565 -7.42 16.76 -6.05
N GLU A 566 -8.33 16.26 -6.88
CA GLU A 566 -9.63 15.74 -6.45
C GLU A 566 -9.48 14.55 -5.50
N SER A 567 -8.57 13.63 -5.82
CA SER A 567 -8.24 12.51 -4.92
C SER A 567 -7.70 12.98 -3.57
N GLN A 568 -6.85 14.01 -3.54
CA GLN A 568 -6.34 14.55 -2.27
C GLN A 568 -7.41 15.33 -1.50
N ARG A 569 -8.33 16.01 -2.17
CA ARG A 569 -9.50 16.64 -1.53
C ARG A 569 -10.44 15.61 -0.93
N PHE A 570 -10.69 14.50 -1.62
CA PHE A 570 -11.45 13.39 -1.09
C PHE A 570 -10.84 12.82 0.20
N ASN A 571 -9.51 12.84 0.33
CA ASN A 571 -8.77 12.39 1.50
C ASN A 571 -8.37 13.55 2.44
N SER A 572 -8.96 14.73 2.33
CA SER A 572 -8.63 15.90 3.16
C SER A 572 -9.12 15.81 4.61
N ASP A 573 -9.90 14.81 4.93
CA ASP A 573 -10.22 14.36 6.28
C ASP A 573 -9.03 13.71 7.03
N ARG A 574 -7.89 13.54 6.32
CA ARG A 574 -6.63 13.00 6.85
C ARG A 574 -5.46 13.97 6.62
N GLY A 575 -4.51 13.97 7.53
CA GLY A 575 -3.30 14.77 7.42
C GLY A 575 -2.52 14.54 6.12
N GLU A 576 -2.45 13.29 5.64
CA GLU A 576 -1.77 12.91 4.39
C GLU A 576 -2.41 13.56 3.15
N GLY A 577 -3.74 13.62 3.10
CA GLY A 577 -4.47 14.24 1.98
C GLY A 577 -4.15 15.74 1.89
N LEU A 578 -4.20 16.45 3.03
CA LEU A 578 -3.86 17.88 3.10
C LEU A 578 -2.39 18.15 2.82
N PHE A 579 -1.50 17.30 3.32
CA PHE A 579 -0.07 17.37 3.05
C PHE A 579 0.23 17.24 1.54
N ASN A 580 -0.34 16.23 0.88
CA ASN A 580 -0.15 16.01 -0.55
C ASN A 580 -0.79 17.11 -1.40
N LEU A 581 -1.97 17.60 -1.00
CA LEU A 581 -2.67 18.71 -1.67
C LEU A 581 -1.84 19.99 -1.58
N GLY A 582 -1.39 20.38 -0.38
CA GLY A 582 -0.57 21.56 -0.15
C GLY A 582 0.75 21.50 -0.93
N GLY A 583 1.43 20.34 -0.94
CA GLY A 583 2.64 20.12 -1.73
C GLY A 583 2.43 20.29 -3.23
N THR A 584 1.32 19.75 -3.74
CA THR A 584 0.94 19.88 -5.16
C THR A 584 0.62 21.32 -5.54
N LEU A 585 -0.15 22.03 -4.72
CA LEU A 585 -0.47 23.44 -4.91
C LEU A 585 0.80 24.30 -4.91
N GLY A 586 1.76 24.01 -4.01
CA GLY A 586 3.06 24.67 -3.97
C GLY A 586 3.87 24.47 -5.26
N GLN A 587 3.93 23.25 -5.79
CA GLN A 587 4.58 22.94 -7.06
C GLN A 587 3.91 23.62 -8.26
N LEU A 588 2.60 23.84 -8.22
CA LEU A 588 1.85 24.60 -9.22
C LEU A 588 2.04 26.13 -9.09
N GLY A 589 2.80 26.61 -8.10
CA GLY A 589 3.00 28.03 -7.81
C GLY A 589 1.82 28.70 -7.10
N ARG A 590 0.82 27.95 -6.63
CA ARG A 590 -0.34 28.42 -5.87
C ARG A 590 0.03 28.53 -4.37
N LEU A 591 1.03 29.37 -4.07
CA LEU A 591 1.68 29.39 -2.75
C LEU A 591 0.73 29.78 -1.60
N GLY A 592 -0.23 30.69 -1.85
CA GLY A 592 -1.24 31.08 -0.84
C GLY A 592 -2.18 29.92 -0.50
N ASP A 593 -2.68 29.21 -1.52
CA ASP A 593 -3.57 28.05 -1.33
C ASP A 593 -2.82 26.90 -0.65
N ALA A 594 -1.53 26.72 -0.96
CA ALA A 594 -0.67 25.72 -0.32
C ALA A 594 -0.49 26.02 1.18
N GLU A 595 -0.18 27.27 1.53
CA GLU A 595 -0.04 27.72 2.92
C GLU A 595 -1.34 27.50 3.71
N GLU A 596 -2.49 27.93 3.17
CA GLU A 596 -3.79 27.73 3.80
C GLU A 596 -4.09 26.24 4.02
N THR A 597 -3.82 25.40 3.00
CA THR A 597 -4.03 23.95 3.07
C THR A 597 -3.19 23.32 4.18
N PHE A 598 -1.90 23.66 4.27
CA PHE A 598 -1.03 23.16 5.34
C PHE A 598 -1.46 23.64 6.73
N GLN A 599 -1.90 24.89 6.87
CA GLN A 599 -2.39 25.45 8.14
C GLN A 599 -3.66 24.72 8.60
N ILE A 600 -4.58 24.40 7.70
CA ILE A 600 -5.76 23.57 8.01
C ILE A 600 -5.30 22.20 8.49
N GLY A 601 -4.34 21.57 7.79
CA GLY A 601 -3.79 20.27 8.16
C GLY A 601 -3.19 20.25 9.58
N LEU A 602 -2.44 21.27 9.95
CA LEU A 602 -1.88 21.40 11.31
C LEU A 602 -2.95 21.64 12.37
N LYS A 603 -4.04 22.32 12.03
CA LYS A 603 -5.16 22.53 12.96
C LYS A 603 -5.92 21.23 13.22
N GLN A 604 -6.18 20.43 12.18
CA GLN A 604 -6.92 19.17 12.26
C GLN A 604 -6.09 18.05 12.88
N ASN A 605 -4.82 17.95 12.49
CA ASN A 605 -3.89 16.95 13.00
C ASN A 605 -2.55 17.56 13.41
N PRO A 606 -2.47 18.14 14.62
CA PRO A 606 -1.24 18.75 15.12
C PRO A 606 -0.06 17.77 15.26
N SER A 607 -0.30 16.48 15.34
CA SER A 607 0.73 15.44 15.44
C SER A 607 1.26 14.97 14.08
N PHE A 608 0.70 15.46 12.95
CA PHE A 608 1.15 15.04 11.62
C PHE A 608 2.38 15.83 11.16
N ILE A 609 3.54 15.33 11.55
CA ILE A 609 4.85 15.95 11.39
C ILE A 609 5.22 16.40 9.98
N PRO A 610 4.95 15.63 8.90
CA PRO A 610 5.34 16.03 7.55
C PRO A 610 4.82 17.42 7.15
N THR A 611 3.68 17.85 7.68
CA THR A 611 3.11 19.18 7.39
C THR A 611 3.96 20.31 7.93
N TYR A 612 4.56 20.18 9.13
CA TYR A 612 5.49 21.19 9.68
C TYR A 612 6.71 21.38 8.78
N VAL A 613 7.30 20.28 8.33
CA VAL A 613 8.49 20.30 7.46
C VAL A 613 8.16 20.98 6.12
N ASN A 614 7.07 20.57 5.44
CA ASN A 614 6.71 21.12 4.14
C ASN A 614 6.26 22.59 4.21
N LEU A 615 5.52 22.98 5.25
CA LEU A 615 5.14 24.38 5.44
C LEU A 615 6.37 25.25 5.77
N SER A 616 7.34 24.72 6.53
CA SER A 616 8.60 25.42 6.77
C SER A 616 9.40 25.61 5.48
N ASP A 617 9.42 24.61 4.59
CA ASP A 617 10.05 24.69 3.29
C ASP A 617 9.33 25.69 2.36
N LEU A 618 7.99 25.77 2.43
CA LEU A 618 7.21 26.77 1.74
C LEU A 618 7.58 28.19 2.21
N TYR A 619 7.66 28.44 3.52
CA TYR A 619 8.11 29.72 4.09
C TYR A 619 9.52 30.06 3.67
N ARG A 620 10.44 29.11 3.72
CA ARG A 620 11.81 29.25 3.24
C ARG A 620 11.85 29.69 1.76
N SER A 621 11.07 29.06 0.91
CA SER A 621 11.01 29.38 -0.51
C SER A 621 10.57 30.83 -0.78
N GLN A 622 9.86 31.42 0.17
CA GLN A 622 9.39 32.82 0.17
C GLN A 622 10.34 33.78 0.91
N GLY A 623 11.48 33.29 1.44
CA GLY A 623 12.40 34.08 2.25
C GLY A 623 11.93 34.36 3.67
N ARG A 624 10.93 33.64 4.18
CA ARG A 624 10.33 33.76 5.52
C ARG A 624 11.01 32.83 6.52
N GLU A 625 12.35 32.85 6.61
CA GLU A 625 13.15 31.91 7.44
C GLU A 625 12.80 31.97 8.93
N ASN A 626 12.48 33.13 9.49
CA ASN A 626 12.11 33.24 10.90
C ASN A 626 10.79 32.52 11.21
N GLU A 627 9.82 32.59 10.30
CA GLU A 627 8.54 31.88 10.45
C GLU A 627 8.73 30.35 10.28
N ALA A 628 9.61 29.94 9.37
CA ALA A 628 9.99 28.55 9.20
C ALA A 628 10.61 27.97 10.49
N GLU A 629 11.57 28.70 11.10
CA GLU A 629 12.20 28.27 12.36
C GLU A 629 11.18 28.20 13.51
N GLN A 630 10.30 29.20 13.66
CA GLN A 630 9.26 29.20 14.70
C GLN A 630 8.30 28.03 14.56
N LEU A 631 7.87 27.71 13.32
CA LEU A 631 6.99 26.60 13.02
C LEU A 631 7.64 25.26 13.40
N LEU A 632 8.91 25.05 13.04
CA LEU A 632 9.64 23.82 13.38
C LEU A 632 9.81 23.66 14.90
N ARG A 633 10.09 24.75 15.63
CA ARG A 633 10.16 24.73 17.10
C ARG A 633 8.81 24.37 17.72
N MET A 634 7.72 24.92 17.21
CA MET A 634 6.36 24.54 17.61
C MET A 634 6.08 23.04 17.41
N GLY A 635 6.47 22.50 16.24
CA GLY A 635 6.35 21.07 15.98
C GLY A 635 7.15 20.22 16.96
N MET A 636 8.36 20.64 17.32
CA MET A 636 9.22 19.95 18.29
C MET A 636 8.68 20.01 19.74
N GLU A 637 7.97 21.07 20.13
CA GLU A 637 7.30 21.12 21.45
C GLU A 637 6.23 20.02 21.58
N LEU A 638 5.53 19.72 20.49
CA LEU A 638 4.53 18.66 20.45
C LEU A 638 5.13 17.26 20.24
N ASN A 639 6.25 17.19 19.51
CA ASN A 639 6.90 15.93 19.10
C ASN A 639 8.43 16.00 19.35
N PRO A 640 8.89 16.01 20.61
CA PRO A 640 10.28 16.31 20.97
C PRO A 640 11.29 15.24 20.52
N ASN A 641 10.83 14.05 20.19
CA ASN A 641 11.67 12.92 19.78
C ASN A 641 11.53 12.57 18.27
N ASP A 642 11.05 13.53 17.46
CA ASP A 642 10.95 13.30 16.04
C ASP A 642 12.23 13.72 15.28
N GLN A 643 12.81 12.79 14.55
CA GLN A 643 14.07 12.98 13.82
C GLN A 643 13.92 13.92 12.63
N ALA A 644 12.76 13.95 11.94
CA ALA A 644 12.56 14.77 10.76
C ALA A 644 12.42 16.25 11.13
N LEU A 645 11.65 16.57 12.18
CA LEU A 645 11.57 17.93 12.73
C LEU A 645 12.93 18.41 13.24
N THR A 646 13.63 17.55 13.99
CA THR A 646 14.95 17.86 14.55
C THR A 646 15.95 18.18 13.44
N ALA A 647 15.98 17.37 12.36
CA ALA A 647 16.85 17.62 11.23
C ALA A 647 16.45 18.88 10.44
N ALA A 648 15.14 19.10 10.21
CA ALA A 648 14.63 20.28 9.51
C ALA A 648 14.99 21.58 10.27
N LEU A 649 14.87 21.58 11.60
CA LEU A 649 15.33 22.69 12.44
C LEU A 649 16.84 22.87 12.33
N GLY A 650 17.63 21.80 12.36
CA GLY A 650 19.08 21.84 12.14
C GLY A 650 19.43 22.54 10.83
N PHE A 651 18.77 22.22 9.73
CA PHE A 651 18.97 22.91 8.43
C PHE A 651 18.54 24.37 8.46
N SER A 652 17.44 24.71 9.12
CA SER A 652 17.00 26.11 9.29
C SER A 652 18.05 26.92 10.06
N LEU A 653 18.61 26.34 11.11
CA LEU A 653 19.67 26.96 11.92
C LEU A 653 20.99 27.15 11.14
N VAL A 654 21.35 26.23 10.23
CA VAL A 654 22.48 26.43 9.31
C VAL A 654 22.25 27.69 8.46
N ARG A 655 21.08 27.81 7.84
CA ARG A 655 20.73 28.95 6.97
C ARG A 655 20.66 30.29 7.72
N THR A 656 20.22 30.26 8.99
CA THR A 656 20.15 31.44 9.87
C THR A 656 21.47 31.72 10.60
N ASN A 657 22.57 31.06 10.19
CA ASN A 657 23.93 31.25 10.71
C ASN A 657 24.05 31.00 12.22
N LYS A 658 23.44 29.90 12.69
CA LYS A 658 23.50 29.41 14.09
C LYS A 658 24.18 28.02 14.11
N PRO A 659 25.46 27.89 13.71
CA PRO A 659 26.07 26.58 13.40
C PRO A 659 26.20 25.66 14.62
N ALA A 660 26.41 26.19 15.83
CA ALA A 660 26.55 25.36 17.02
C ALA A 660 25.22 24.67 17.39
N GLU A 661 24.11 25.42 17.37
CA GLU A 661 22.78 24.87 17.62
C GLU A 661 22.35 23.91 16.50
N ALA A 662 22.68 24.25 15.25
CA ALA A 662 22.42 23.37 14.11
C ALA A 662 23.08 21.99 14.26
N LEU A 663 24.36 21.97 14.69
CA LEU A 663 25.09 20.71 14.88
C LEU A 663 24.49 19.88 16.02
N GLU A 664 24.01 20.52 17.09
CA GLU A 664 23.31 19.84 18.18
C GLU A 664 22.04 19.15 17.68
N MET A 665 21.21 19.86 16.88
CA MET A 665 20.00 19.29 16.30
C MET A 665 20.31 18.14 15.34
N LEU A 666 21.28 18.29 14.44
CA LEU A 666 21.64 17.21 13.50
C LEU A 666 22.22 15.97 14.23
N ALA A 667 22.97 16.18 15.33
CA ALA A 667 23.44 15.08 16.15
C ALA A 667 22.29 14.37 16.88
N GLN A 668 21.33 15.12 17.39
CA GLN A 668 20.12 14.55 18.00
C GLN A 668 19.30 13.75 16.97
N ALA A 669 19.07 14.27 15.75
CA ALA A 669 18.36 13.54 14.68
C ALA A 669 19.05 12.21 14.35
N SER A 670 20.37 12.19 14.26
CA SER A 670 21.18 10.98 14.05
C SER A 670 21.03 9.95 15.17
N GLN A 671 20.86 10.40 16.43
CA GLN A 671 20.64 9.52 17.58
C GLN A 671 19.21 8.97 17.63
N LEU A 672 18.21 9.77 17.24
CA LEU A 672 16.81 9.37 17.21
C LEU A 672 16.53 8.32 16.14
N ALA A 673 17.24 8.37 15.01
CA ALA A 673 17.05 7.43 13.91
C ALA A 673 18.39 6.76 13.49
N PRO A 674 18.97 5.92 14.33
CA PRO A 674 20.24 5.26 14.04
C PRO A 674 20.15 4.25 12.90
N GLU A 675 18.93 3.77 12.55
CA GLU A 675 18.67 2.83 11.45
C GLU A 675 18.56 3.52 10.08
N GLU A 676 18.54 4.86 10.04
CA GLU A 676 18.36 5.63 8.81
C GLU A 676 19.68 6.24 8.36
N PRO A 677 20.25 5.82 7.22
CA PRO A 677 21.56 6.30 6.76
C PRO A 677 21.57 7.81 6.48
N TYR A 678 20.43 8.40 6.14
CA TYR A 678 20.29 9.82 5.82
C TYR A 678 20.74 10.73 6.97
N TYR A 679 20.31 10.46 8.20
CA TYR A 679 20.66 11.32 9.36
C TYR A 679 22.14 11.19 9.75
N GLN A 680 22.73 10.03 9.55
CA GLN A 680 24.16 9.82 9.74
C GLN A 680 24.98 10.58 8.70
N TYR A 681 24.53 10.54 7.45
CA TYR A 681 25.16 11.25 6.33
C TYR A 681 25.15 12.77 6.56
N ILE A 682 23.98 13.37 6.88
CA ILE A 682 23.89 14.83 7.06
C ILE A 682 24.71 15.31 8.24
N LEU A 683 24.77 14.54 9.35
CA LEU A 683 25.64 14.86 10.48
C LEU A 683 27.12 14.86 10.07
N GLY A 684 27.56 13.82 9.37
CA GLY A 684 28.94 13.71 8.92
C GLY A 684 29.37 14.85 7.98
N VAL A 685 28.48 15.23 7.05
CA VAL A 685 28.71 16.36 6.14
C VAL A 685 28.69 17.70 6.90
N ALA A 686 27.79 17.89 7.87
CA ALA A 686 27.75 19.09 8.68
C ALA A 686 29.03 19.28 9.51
N LEU A 687 29.51 18.22 10.17
CA LEU A 687 30.79 18.24 10.89
C LEU A 687 31.96 18.62 9.97
N ASN A 688 32.03 18.03 8.79
CA ASN A 688 33.05 18.36 7.81
C ASN A 688 33.00 19.83 7.38
N SER A 689 31.81 20.39 7.14
CA SER A 689 31.63 21.78 6.73
C SER A 689 32.04 22.80 7.84
N MET A 690 32.08 22.35 9.09
CA MET A 690 32.56 23.11 10.24
C MET A 690 34.06 22.88 10.54
N ASN A 691 34.81 22.27 9.63
CA ASN A 691 36.23 21.87 9.76
C ASN A 691 36.48 20.81 10.85
N GLU A 692 35.44 20.09 11.31
CA GLU A 692 35.59 18.96 12.24
C GLU A 692 35.74 17.64 11.46
N HIS A 693 36.73 17.61 10.55
CA HIS A 693 36.90 16.52 9.56
C HIS A 693 37.03 15.14 10.19
N GLU A 694 37.81 15.02 11.28
CA GLU A 694 38.03 13.73 11.95
C GLU A 694 36.71 13.16 12.52
N ARG A 695 35.91 14.00 13.19
CA ARG A 695 34.62 13.60 13.73
C ARG A 695 33.62 13.24 12.62
N GLY A 696 33.60 14.02 11.53
CA GLY A 696 32.75 13.76 10.37
C GLY A 696 33.09 12.40 9.74
N ILE A 697 34.37 12.10 9.57
CA ILE A 697 34.87 10.80 9.05
C ILE A 697 34.46 9.67 10.00
N GLU A 698 34.63 9.83 11.32
CA GLU A 698 34.25 8.81 12.31
C GLU A 698 32.76 8.45 12.22
N VAL A 699 31.87 9.46 12.15
CA VAL A 699 30.42 9.26 12.00
C VAL A 699 30.13 8.51 10.70
N LEU A 700 30.68 8.96 9.59
CA LEU A 700 30.44 8.34 8.28
C LEU A 700 31.04 6.92 8.16
N GLN A 701 32.15 6.64 8.82
CA GLN A 701 32.73 5.28 8.84
C GLN A 701 31.84 4.31 9.62
N LYS A 702 31.34 4.70 10.79
CA LYS A 702 30.37 3.89 11.55
C LYS A 702 29.09 3.68 10.75
N ALA A 703 28.62 4.71 10.07
CA ALA A 703 27.47 4.60 9.19
C ALA A 703 27.72 3.65 8.00
N ASN A 704 28.93 3.69 7.40
CA ASN A 704 29.31 2.79 6.31
C ASN A 704 29.43 1.32 6.78
N GLU A 705 29.83 1.06 8.01
CA GLU A 705 29.85 -0.30 8.57
C GLU A 705 28.42 -0.87 8.67
N ARG A 706 27.45 -0.02 8.96
CA ARG A 706 26.04 -0.40 9.10
C ARG A 706 25.30 -0.44 7.76
N PHE A 707 25.61 0.49 6.86
CA PHE A 707 24.95 0.70 5.56
C PHE A 707 25.97 0.64 4.41
N PRO A 708 26.67 -0.49 4.20
CA PRO A 708 27.82 -0.56 3.33
C PRO A 708 27.49 -0.29 1.84
N GLY A 709 26.21 -0.46 1.46
CA GLY A 709 25.70 -0.16 0.11
C GLY A 709 25.19 1.27 -0.07
N ASN A 710 25.32 2.16 0.93
CA ASN A 710 24.80 3.52 0.81
C ASN A 710 25.76 4.42 0.00
N ARG A 711 25.26 4.91 -1.13
CA ARG A 711 26.01 5.72 -2.10
C ARG A 711 26.49 7.04 -1.50
N GLU A 712 25.61 7.75 -0.80
CA GLU A 712 25.85 9.10 -0.28
C GLU A 712 26.95 9.09 0.78
N ILE A 713 26.94 8.08 1.65
CA ILE A 713 27.97 7.88 2.68
C ILE A 713 29.33 7.60 2.02
N LEU A 714 29.39 6.73 1.00
CA LEU A 714 30.61 6.40 0.30
C LEU A 714 31.17 7.61 -0.45
N ILE A 715 30.32 8.42 -1.09
CA ILE A 715 30.73 9.66 -1.77
C ILE A 715 31.26 10.68 -0.76
N ALA A 716 30.56 10.86 0.37
CA ALA A 716 31.00 11.78 1.41
C ALA A 716 32.40 11.39 1.95
N LEU A 717 32.59 10.12 2.28
CA LEU A 717 33.90 9.61 2.73
C LEU A 717 35.00 9.82 1.67
N ALA A 718 34.71 9.48 0.40
CA ALA A 718 35.70 9.67 -0.68
C ALA A 718 36.04 11.16 -0.86
N THR A 719 35.05 12.04 -0.84
CA THR A 719 35.21 13.48 -1.02
C THR A 719 35.95 14.12 0.15
N ILE A 720 35.58 13.82 1.38
CA ILE A 720 36.24 14.37 2.57
C ILE A 720 37.73 13.93 2.63
N HIS A 721 37.98 12.66 2.39
CA HIS A 721 39.34 12.15 2.36
C HIS A 721 40.20 12.77 1.23
N ARG A 722 39.60 13.05 0.05
CA ARG A 722 40.25 13.80 -1.02
C ARG A 722 40.65 15.21 -0.56
N ASP A 723 39.69 15.93 0.06
CA ASP A 723 39.80 17.33 0.43
C ASP A 723 40.85 17.56 1.53
N ILE A 724 41.06 16.59 2.41
CA ILE A 724 42.10 16.61 3.42
C ILE A 724 43.45 15.99 2.94
N GLY A 725 43.57 15.62 1.66
CA GLY A 725 44.81 15.03 1.09
C GLY A 725 45.05 13.55 1.41
N ALA A 726 44.06 12.84 1.99
CA ALA A 726 44.16 11.42 2.31
C ALA A 726 43.80 10.53 1.10
N THR A 727 44.57 10.68 0.01
CA THR A 727 44.31 10.12 -1.33
C THR A 727 44.05 8.62 -1.33
N GLN A 728 44.76 7.82 -0.55
CA GLN A 728 44.58 6.36 -0.51
C GLN A 728 43.20 5.96 0.07
N ASN A 729 42.73 6.69 1.09
CA ASN A 729 41.39 6.45 1.64
C ASN A 729 40.30 6.92 0.67
N ALA A 730 40.47 8.06 0.01
CA ALA A 730 39.54 8.54 -1.03
C ALA A 730 39.38 7.51 -2.16
N LEU A 731 40.50 6.95 -2.66
CA LEU A 731 40.50 5.88 -3.67
C LEU A 731 39.80 4.62 -3.18
N ARG A 732 39.99 4.25 -1.91
CA ARG A 732 39.31 3.07 -1.31
C ARG A 732 37.80 3.20 -1.38
N TYR A 733 37.23 4.33 -0.96
CA TYR A 733 35.80 4.53 -0.95
C TYR A 733 35.20 4.74 -2.36
N ALA A 734 35.92 5.43 -3.25
CA ALA A 734 35.49 5.56 -4.64
C ALA A 734 35.48 4.20 -5.38
N ARG A 735 36.44 3.31 -5.10
CA ARG A 735 36.45 1.94 -5.64
C ARG A 735 35.35 1.08 -5.03
N ALA A 736 35.09 1.20 -3.73
CA ALA A 736 33.96 0.50 -3.07
C ALA A 736 32.63 0.88 -3.73
N LEU A 737 32.42 2.17 -4.03
CA LEU A 737 31.21 2.61 -4.73
C LEU A 737 31.11 2.00 -6.13
N LEU A 738 32.19 1.90 -6.92
CA LEU A 738 32.17 1.25 -8.23
C LEU A 738 31.97 -0.27 -8.16
N THR A 739 32.31 -0.90 -7.04
CA THR A 739 31.98 -2.31 -6.82
C THR A 739 30.46 -2.51 -6.68
N ILE A 740 29.78 -1.58 -6.00
CA ILE A 740 28.32 -1.61 -5.76
C ILE A 740 27.56 -1.12 -7.01
N SER A 741 28.06 -0.06 -7.64
CA SER A 741 27.44 0.59 -8.81
C SER A 741 28.52 0.86 -9.88
N PRO A 742 28.80 -0.12 -10.76
CA PRO A 742 29.86 -0.01 -11.77
C PRO A 742 29.68 1.14 -12.76
N SER A 743 28.46 1.64 -12.93
CA SER A 743 28.12 2.75 -13.83
C SER A 743 28.13 4.13 -13.16
N ASP A 744 28.42 4.24 -11.86
CA ASP A 744 28.40 5.52 -11.14
C ASP A 744 29.37 6.54 -11.70
N GLY A 745 28.82 7.62 -12.27
CA GLY A 745 29.59 8.69 -12.92
C GLY A 745 30.43 9.51 -11.93
N THR A 746 29.91 9.72 -10.70
CA THR A 746 30.61 10.48 -9.66
C THR A 746 31.83 9.74 -9.16
N ALA A 747 31.69 8.43 -8.90
CA ALA A 747 32.81 7.60 -8.49
C ALA A 747 33.90 7.54 -9.56
N ARG A 748 33.54 7.40 -10.84
CA ARG A 748 34.51 7.45 -11.96
C ARG A 748 35.21 8.79 -12.05
N ALA A 749 34.47 9.90 -11.91
CA ALA A 749 35.07 11.23 -11.93
C ALA A 749 36.07 11.44 -10.77
N LEU A 750 35.69 10.97 -9.55
CA LEU A 750 36.58 11.01 -8.39
C LEU A 750 37.84 10.19 -8.60
N LEU A 751 37.73 8.98 -9.14
CA LEU A 751 38.91 8.15 -9.43
C LEU A 751 39.86 8.80 -10.45
N ASN A 752 39.34 9.36 -11.55
CA ASN A 752 40.13 10.06 -12.55
C ASN A 752 40.86 11.26 -11.93
N GLN A 753 40.20 12.07 -11.09
CA GLN A 753 40.84 13.20 -10.41
C GLN A 753 41.93 12.77 -9.45
N LEU A 754 41.76 11.64 -8.75
CA LEU A 754 42.74 11.14 -7.79
C LEU A 754 43.94 10.44 -8.47
N ASP A 755 43.69 9.74 -9.58
CA ASP A 755 44.77 9.09 -10.37
C ASP A 755 45.58 10.14 -11.12
N ASP A 756 45.00 11.19 -11.70
CA ASP A 756 45.72 12.32 -12.32
C ASP A 756 46.57 13.07 -11.29
N GLY A 757 46.10 13.21 -10.03
CA GLY A 757 46.89 13.82 -8.95
C GLY A 757 48.13 12.99 -8.56
N LEU A 758 48.04 11.66 -8.61
CA LEU A 758 49.18 10.75 -8.32
C LEU A 758 50.25 10.71 -9.42
N VAL A 759 49.87 11.11 -10.65
CA VAL A 759 50.83 11.19 -11.80
C VAL A 759 51.52 12.56 -11.84
N ALA A 760 50.97 13.56 -11.13
CA ALA A 760 51.49 14.94 -11.05
C ALA A 760 52.46 15.18 -9.87
N GLU A 761 52.52 14.29 -8.87
CA GLU A 761 53.51 14.24 -7.79
C GLU A 761 54.66 13.27 -8.15
#